data_541acef2adb38a8654236c41386a3376
#
_entry.id   541acef2adb38a8654236c41386a3376
#
_cell.length_a   1.000
_cell.length_b   1.000
_cell.length_c   1.000
_cell.angle_alpha   90.00
_cell.angle_beta   90.00
_cell.angle_gamma   90.00
#
_symmetry.space_group_name_H-M   'P 1'
#
loop_
_entity.id
_entity.type
_entity.pdbx_description
1 polymer ?
#
loop_
_entity_poly.entity_id
_entity_poly.type
_entity_poly.pdbx_seq_one_letter_code
_entity_poly.pdbx_strand_id
1 'polypeptide(L)'
;NLGNPLPLIREQLLKIYKEHPGLQVASVTTTGYGEDLVKNAFRCDYGLVETVAHFTAAKYFMPDVDFIIDIGGQDMKCFKIEDGAISNIFLNEACSSGCGSFLQTFAQALGYDVKQFAALGLFADRPVDLGSRCTVFMNSSVKQAQKDGASIENISAGLSISVVKNALYKVIRASSPEELGRKIVVQGGTFYNEAVLRAFEKEMGVEVIRPDIAGLMGAYGAALFGLRQSQKAHKTASAMMSQKELEKFEQKVVSVKCGGCGNHCQLTVNTFADGRKYISGNRCDKPVTGKSADDSLNLYAYKQQLLAEYKPVAGKRGSIGIPLCLGFYELLPFWWAFWTKLGFAVHTSPVSSRGLYLAGQATIPSDTACFPAKLSHGHIKALSQMQLDAIFYPCLTYNVDEGLGDNHYNCPVVAYYPEVLAGNCPELEGKKFIYDYVGIHRPKDFVHKMAKDVLPKYFGGISEREVQAAADAAYAEYEAHMAKIRVKGSEIIDEARRQGKRIIVLAGRPYHVDPEVNHGIDHLITRHGAAVVTEDSISNRVQKFPTSVLNQWTYHSRLYAAAKYCTTQKDMDLVQLVSFGCGVDAITTDETREILQEGGKLYTQLKIDEITNLGAVNIRLRSLFAALDERDEVAAEKAE
;
A
#
# COMPACT_ATOMS: atom_id res chain seq x y z
N ASN A 1 -6.66 19.38 -18.23
CA ASN A 1 -7.22 20.07 -17.05
C ASN A 1 -6.17 20.83 -16.22
N LEU A 2 -4.91 20.81 -16.64
CA LEU A 2 -3.78 21.52 -16.01
C LEU A 2 -3.71 21.34 -14.46
N GLY A 3 -4.14 20.17 -13.96
CA GLY A 3 -4.15 19.85 -12.53
C GLY A 3 -5.43 20.27 -11.78
N ASN A 4 -6.34 21.05 -12.39
CA ASN A 4 -7.64 21.39 -11.82
C ASN A 4 -8.77 21.00 -12.78
N PRO A 5 -9.54 19.94 -12.49
CA PRO A 5 -10.60 19.49 -13.39
C PRO A 5 -11.87 20.35 -13.33
N LEU A 6 -12.13 21.06 -12.23
CA LEU A 6 -13.43 21.69 -11.99
C LEU A 6 -13.82 22.75 -13.04
N PRO A 7 -12.93 23.66 -13.50
CA PRO A 7 -13.30 24.62 -14.52
C PRO A 7 -13.74 23.96 -15.83
N LEU A 8 -13.01 22.93 -16.27
CA LEU A 8 -13.32 22.21 -17.50
C LEU A 8 -14.65 21.45 -17.39
N ILE A 9 -14.88 20.77 -16.26
CA ILE A 9 -16.14 20.05 -16.03
C ILE A 9 -17.32 21.03 -16.01
N ARG A 10 -17.19 22.17 -15.32
CA ARG A 10 -18.20 23.25 -15.34
C ARG A 10 -18.52 23.69 -16.75
N GLU A 11 -17.51 23.96 -17.56
CA GLU A 11 -17.67 24.36 -18.96
C GLU A 11 -18.44 23.32 -19.77
N GLN A 12 -18.11 22.05 -19.65
CA GLN A 12 -18.78 20.96 -20.35
C GLN A 12 -20.23 20.77 -19.86
N LEU A 13 -20.50 20.89 -18.55
CA LEU A 13 -21.85 20.84 -18.03
C LEU A 13 -22.72 21.99 -18.56
N LEU A 14 -22.21 23.21 -18.58
CA LEU A 14 -22.90 24.37 -19.16
C LEU A 14 -23.16 24.19 -20.66
N LYS A 15 -22.22 23.60 -21.39
CA LYS A 15 -22.37 23.27 -22.81
C LYS A 15 -23.53 22.28 -23.02
N ILE A 16 -23.59 21.21 -22.20
CA ILE A 16 -24.67 20.21 -22.26
C ILE A 16 -26.05 20.87 -22.04
N TYR A 17 -26.19 21.73 -21.02
CA TYR A 17 -27.44 22.45 -20.78
C TYR A 17 -27.82 23.38 -21.92
N LYS A 18 -26.85 23.99 -22.59
CA LYS A 18 -27.08 24.87 -23.75
C LYS A 18 -27.51 24.08 -24.99
N GLU A 19 -26.88 22.91 -25.23
CA GLU A 19 -27.16 22.05 -26.38
C GLU A 19 -28.49 21.29 -26.23
N HIS A 20 -28.89 21.05 -24.97
CA HIS A 20 -30.14 20.31 -24.65
C HIS A 20 -31.05 21.12 -23.72
N PRO A 21 -31.74 22.19 -24.24
CA PRO A 21 -32.65 22.99 -23.46
C PRO A 21 -33.79 22.12 -22.89
N GLY A 22 -34.04 22.22 -21.59
CA GLY A 22 -35.08 21.41 -20.92
C GLY A 22 -34.63 20.04 -20.41
N LEU A 23 -33.31 19.72 -20.53
CA LEU A 23 -32.73 18.52 -19.98
C LEU A 23 -33.02 18.40 -18.48
N GLN A 24 -33.64 17.28 -18.07
CA GLN A 24 -33.78 16.89 -16.68
C GLN A 24 -32.75 15.82 -16.33
N VAL A 25 -31.89 16.11 -15.38
CA VAL A 25 -30.85 15.19 -14.91
C VAL A 25 -31.44 14.36 -13.78
N ALA A 26 -31.57 13.06 -13.97
CA ALA A 26 -32.11 12.14 -12.97
C ALA A 26 -31.06 11.76 -11.92
N SER A 27 -29.81 11.54 -12.36
CA SER A 27 -28.70 11.28 -11.45
C SER A 27 -27.35 11.63 -12.09
N VAL A 28 -26.37 11.92 -11.25
CA VAL A 28 -24.99 12.16 -11.67
C VAL A 28 -24.06 11.33 -10.80
N THR A 29 -23.21 10.54 -11.45
CA THR A 29 -22.19 9.72 -10.79
C THR A 29 -20.83 10.16 -11.25
N THR A 30 -19.92 10.37 -10.32
CA THR A 30 -18.51 10.70 -10.56
C THR A 30 -17.63 9.47 -10.36
N THR A 31 -16.54 9.39 -11.12
CA THR A 31 -15.54 8.31 -11.00
C THR A 31 -14.13 8.84 -11.30
N GLY A 32 -13.11 8.03 -11.00
CA GLY A 32 -11.69 8.38 -11.19
C GLY A 32 -11.07 9.09 -10.00
N TYR A 33 -9.79 9.47 -10.13
CA TYR A 33 -9.01 10.07 -9.02
C TYR A 33 -9.60 11.36 -8.44
N GLY A 34 -10.34 12.13 -9.24
CA GLY A 34 -10.99 13.37 -8.82
C GLY A 34 -12.41 13.21 -8.32
N GLU A 35 -12.91 12.00 -8.19
CA GLU A 35 -14.29 11.66 -7.90
C GLU A 35 -14.87 12.45 -6.72
N ASP A 36 -14.24 12.37 -5.55
CA ASP A 36 -14.71 13.02 -4.33
C ASP A 36 -14.73 14.56 -4.44
N LEU A 37 -13.70 15.13 -5.06
CA LEU A 37 -13.62 16.58 -5.30
C LEU A 37 -14.79 17.02 -6.21
N VAL A 38 -15.00 16.34 -7.33
CA VAL A 38 -16.03 16.67 -8.31
C VAL A 38 -17.43 16.46 -7.72
N LYS A 39 -17.63 15.34 -7.02
CA LYS A 39 -18.90 15.05 -6.31
C LYS A 39 -19.26 16.17 -5.34
N ASN A 40 -18.27 16.57 -4.50
CA ASN A 40 -18.50 17.64 -3.52
C ASN A 40 -18.69 19.01 -4.18
N ALA A 41 -17.90 19.33 -5.23
CA ALA A 41 -17.96 20.62 -5.91
C ALA A 41 -19.35 20.86 -6.54
N PHE A 42 -19.85 19.90 -7.31
CA PHE A 42 -21.08 20.05 -8.09
C PHE A 42 -22.32 19.39 -7.47
N ARG A 43 -22.23 18.85 -6.24
CA ARG A 43 -23.31 18.13 -5.54
C ARG A 43 -23.81 16.92 -6.33
N CYS A 44 -22.89 16.16 -6.93
CA CYS A 44 -23.25 14.94 -7.64
C CYS A 44 -23.84 13.88 -6.69
N ASP A 45 -24.77 13.07 -7.17
CA ASP A 45 -25.53 12.13 -6.33
C ASP A 45 -24.65 11.00 -5.81
N TYR A 46 -23.82 10.42 -6.67
CA TYR A 46 -23.00 9.26 -6.36
C TYR A 46 -21.55 9.49 -6.71
N GLY A 47 -20.66 8.84 -5.97
CA GLY A 47 -19.28 8.61 -6.31
C GLY A 47 -19.07 7.11 -6.46
N LEU A 48 -18.40 6.69 -7.52
CA LEU A 48 -18.14 5.29 -7.81
C LEU A 48 -16.65 5.07 -8.02
N VAL A 49 -16.09 4.11 -7.31
CA VAL A 49 -14.69 3.75 -7.50
C VAL A 49 -14.48 3.27 -8.94
N GLU A 50 -13.38 3.70 -9.54
CA GLU A 50 -13.09 3.49 -10.96
C GLU A 50 -13.08 2.01 -11.35
N THR A 51 -12.60 1.13 -10.49
CA THR A 51 -12.61 -0.34 -10.67
C THR A 51 -13.99 -0.87 -10.97
N VAL A 52 -14.99 -0.48 -10.14
CA VAL A 52 -16.37 -0.92 -10.32
C VAL A 52 -17.03 -0.28 -11.53
N ALA A 53 -16.68 0.98 -11.84
CA ALA A 53 -17.17 1.64 -13.04
C ALA A 53 -16.70 0.89 -14.31
N HIS A 54 -15.42 0.57 -14.42
CA HIS A 54 -14.86 -0.18 -15.54
C HIS A 54 -15.45 -1.58 -15.65
N PHE A 55 -15.59 -2.29 -14.53
CA PHE A 55 -16.21 -3.61 -14.50
C PHE A 55 -17.68 -3.57 -14.92
N THR A 56 -18.47 -2.61 -14.39
CA THR A 56 -19.88 -2.43 -14.74
C THR A 56 -20.07 -2.21 -16.24
N ALA A 57 -19.20 -1.39 -16.85
CA ALA A 57 -19.24 -1.15 -18.29
C ALA A 57 -18.86 -2.41 -19.09
N ALA A 58 -17.78 -3.09 -18.73
CA ALA A 58 -17.34 -4.29 -19.43
C ALA A 58 -18.40 -5.39 -19.40
N LYS A 59 -19.03 -5.62 -18.24
CA LYS A 59 -20.12 -6.59 -18.08
C LYS A 59 -21.36 -6.24 -18.89
N TYR A 60 -21.60 -4.97 -19.19
CA TYR A 60 -22.68 -4.55 -20.09
C TYR A 60 -22.42 -4.99 -21.54
N PHE A 61 -21.18 -4.85 -22.04
CA PHE A 61 -20.81 -5.24 -23.40
C PHE A 61 -20.58 -6.75 -23.54
N MET A 62 -20.09 -7.41 -22.48
CA MET A 62 -19.85 -8.85 -22.41
C MET A 62 -20.26 -9.37 -21.03
N PRO A 63 -21.50 -9.86 -20.85
CA PRO A 63 -22.02 -10.31 -19.56
C PRO A 63 -21.21 -11.45 -18.91
N ASP A 64 -20.57 -12.26 -19.72
CA ASP A 64 -19.78 -13.43 -19.34
C ASP A 64 -18.26 -13.22 -19.55
N VAL A 65 -17.79 -11.99 -19.36
CA VAL A 65 -16.37 -11.61 -19.45
C VAL A 65 -15.52 -12.38 -18.44
N ASP A 66 -14.37 -12.92 -18.92
CA ASP A 66 -13.38 -13.62 -18.09
C ASP A 66 -12.32 -12.65 -17.56
N PHE A 67 -11.92 -11.67 -18.39
CA PHE A 67 -10.84 -10.77 -18.08
C PHE A 67 -11.05 -9.37 -18.67
N ILE A 68 -10.69 -8.35 -17.90
CA ILE A 68 -10.79 -6.96 -18.34
C ILE A 68 -9.42 -6.33 -18.25
N ILE A 69 -9.00 -5.63 -19.30
CA ILE A 69 -7.73 -4.91 -19.34
C ILE A 69 -8.01 -3.46 -19.70
N ASP A 70 -7.79 -2.58 -18.74
CA ASP A 70 -7.86 -1.14 -18.93
C ASP A 70 -6.44 -0.55 -18.98
N ILE A 71 -6.09 0.07 -20.11
CA ILE A 71 -4.84 0.81 -20.26
C ILE A 71 -5.15 2.26 -20.54
N GLY A 72 -5.01 3.06 -19.50
CA GLY A 72 -5.16 4.51 -19.55
C GLY A 72 -3.93 5.24 -20.10
N GLY A 73 -3.91 6.56 -19.91
CA GLY A 73 -2.76 7.38 -20.26
C GLY A 73 -1.57 7.23 -19.33
N GLN A 74 -1.78 6.96 -18.05
CA GLN A 74 -0.74 6.94 -17.02
C GLN A 74 -0.78 5.72 -16.10
N ASP A 75 -1.87 4.98 -16.10
CA ASP A 75 -2.08 3.80 -15.27
C ASP A 75 -2.66 2.65 -16.06
N MET A 76 -2.62 1.49 -15.47
CA MET A 76 -3.16 0.25 -16.01
C MET A 76 -3.88 -0.52 -14.90
N LYS A 77 -5.07 -1.00 -15.21
CA LYS A 77 -5.89 -1.82 -14.32
C LYS A 77 -6.35 -3.05 -15.05
N CYS A 78 -6.19 -4.20 -14.44
CA CYS A 78 -6.67 -5.45 -15.00
C CYS A 78 -7.47 -6.20 -13.96
N PHE A 79 -8.53 -6.88 -14.39
CA PHE A 79 -9.45 -7.58 -13.50
C PHE A 79 -9.68 -9.00 -14.03
N LYS A 80 -9.46 -9.99 -13.17
CA LYS A 80 -9.90 -11.36 -13.42
C LYS A 80 -11.31 -11.51 -12.89
N ILE A 81 -12.19 -12.12 -13.67
CA ILE A 81 -13.60 -12.32 -13.33
C ILE A 81 -13.86 -13.81 -13.23
N GLU A 82 -14.40 -14.24 -12.12
CA GLU A 82 -14.80 -15.62 -11.88
C GLU A 82 -16.20 -15.59 -11.25
N ASP A 83 -17.06 -16.47 -11.72
CA ASP A 83 -18.46 -16.55 -11.24
C ASP A 83 -19.26 -15.24 -11.34
N GLY A 84 -18.86 -14.34 -12.25
CA GLY A 84 -19.51 -13.05 -12.47
C GLY A 84 -19.10 -11.95 -11.51
N ALA A 85 -18.08 -12.17 -10.65
CA ALA A 85 -17.52 -11.20 -9.74
C ALA A 85 -16.00 -11.04 -9.94
N ILE A 86 -15.43 -9.94 -9.46
CA ILE A 86 -13.99 -9.70 -9.52
C ILE A 86 -13.28 -10.66 -8.54
N SER A 87 -12.46 -11.57 -9.09
CA SER A 87 -11.67 -12.52 -8.31
C SER A 87 -10.23 -12.04 -8.06
N ASN A 88 -9.70 -11.16 -8.94
CA ASN A 88 -8.39 -10.56 -8.74
C ASN A 88 -8.28 -9.18 -9.41
N ILE A 89 -7.47 -8.30 -8.81
CA ILE A 89 -7.21 -6.94 -9.30
C ILE A 89 -5.71 -6.73 -9.44
N PHE A 90 -5.26 -6.39 -10.64
CA PHE A 90 -3.88 -6.05 -10.95
C PHE A 90 -3.78 -4.57 -11.29
N LEU A 91 -2.90 -3.85 -10.62
CA LEU A 91 -2.75 -2.41 -10.77
C LEU A 91 -1.30 -2.02 -11.03
N ASN A 92 -1.08 -1.13 -11.99
CA ASN A 92 0.18 -0.46 -12.21
C ASN A 92 -0.03 1.06 -12.14
N GLU A 93 0.16 1.63 -10.98
CA GLU A 93 0.02 3.06 -10.71
C GLU A 93 1.38 3.76 -10.56
N ALA A 94 2.44 2.98 -10.34
CA ALA A 94 3.76 3.53 -10.03
C ALA A 94 4.60 3.89 -11.26
N CYS A 95 4.22 3.38 -12.44
CA CYS A 95 5.03 3.55 -13.65
C CYS A 95 4.14 3.66 -14.88
N SER A 96 4.26 4.76 -15.63
CA SER A 96 3.57 4.96 -16.92
C SER A 96 4.15 4.12 -18.07
N SER A 97 5.20 3.33 -17.81
CA SER A 97 5.75 2.39 -18.79
C SER A 97 4.68 1.35 -19.16
N GLY A 98 4.34 1.32 -20.43
CA GLY A 98 3.24 0.48 -20.93
C GLY A 98 1.87 1.17 -20.98
N CYS A 99 1.77 2.47 -20.68
CA CYS A 99 0.54 3.26 -20.79
C CYS A 99 0.59 4.23 -21.99
N GLY A 100 -0.51 4.90 -22.28
CA GLY A 100 -0.63 5.78 -23.46
C GLY A 100 0.38 6.92 -23.48
N SER A 101 0.70 7.54 -22.34
CA SER A 101 1.70 8.60 -22.25
C SER A 101 3.12 8.16 -22.66
N PHE A 102 3.45 6.89 -22.43
CA PHE A 102 4.69 6.29 -22.88
C PHE A 102 4.78 6.32 -24.41
N LEU A 103 3.74 5.83 -25.12
CA LEU A 103 3.67 5.84 -26.57
C LEU A 103 3.67 7.26 -27.14
N GLN A 104 2.92 8.17 -26.50
CA GLN A 104 2.86 9.58 -26.90
C GLN A 104 4.23 10.26 -26.80
N THR A 105 4.99 9.99 -25.72
CA THR A 105 6.33 10.55 -25.53
C THR A 105 7.28 10.10 -26.64
N PHE A 106 7.25 8.83 -27.02
CA PHE A 106 8.09 8.34 -28.12
C PHE A 106 7.63 8.84 -29.50
N ALA A 107 6.33 8.90 -29.76
CA ALA A 107 5.81 9.48 -30.99
C ALA A 107 6.29 10.92 -31.17
N GLN A 108 6.13 11.76 -30.15
CA GLN A 108 6.59 13.16 -30.16
C GLN A 108 8.11 13.29 -30.31
N ALA A 109 8.89 12.44 -29.62
CA ALA A 109 10.35 12.43 -29.74
C ALA A 109 10.84 12.04 -31.13
N LEU A 110 10.04 11.29 -31.88
CA LEU A 110 10.30 10.87 -33.26
C LEU A 110 9.65 11.82 -34.28
N GLY A 111 8.96 12.89 -33.85
CA GLY A 111 8.36 13.91 -34.70
C GLY A 111 6.99 13.55 -35.28
N TYR A 112 6.27 12.62 -34.66
CA TYR A 112 4.96 12.16 -35.11
C TYR A 112 3.84 12.52 -34.13
N ASP A 113 2.64 12.74 -34.66
CA ASP A 113 1.41 12.63 -33.87
C ASP A 113 1.18 11.20 -33.42
N VAL A 114 0.59 11.00 -32.23
CA VAL A 114 0.42 9.67 -31.65
C VAL A 114 -0.48 8.74 -32.51
N LYS A 115 -1.49 9.30 -33.20
CA LYS A 115 -2.37 8.53 -34.09
C LYS A 115 -1.65 8.11 -35.36
N GLN A 116 -0.88 9.03 -35.96
CA GLN A 116 -0.05 8.73 -37.12
C GLN A 116 0.99 7.66 -36.78
N PHE A 117 1.65 7.80 -35.64
CA PHE A 117 2.65 6.85 -35.16
C PHE A 117 2.05 5.46 -34.93
N ALA A 118 0.85 5.39 -34.36
CA ALA A 118 0.12 4.14 -34.18
C ALA A 118 -0.21 3.46 -35.53
N ALA A 119 -0.69 4.23 -36.51
CA ALA A 119 -1.03 3.72 -37.84
C ALA A 119 0.20 3.14 -38.56
N LEU A 120 1.36 3.79 -38.44
CA LEU A 120 2.61 3.28 -39.02
C LEU A 120 2.99 1.91 -38.47
N GLY A 121 2.77 1.62 -37.19
CA GLY A 121 3.08 0.34 -36.56
C GLY A 121 2.35 -0.86 -37.16
N LEU A 122 1.21 -0.64 -37.83
CA LEU A 122 0.48 -1.71 -38.55
C LEU A 122 1.18 -2.18 -39.83
N PHE A 123 2.07 -1.39 -40.39
CA PHE A 123 2.79 -1.67 -41.62
C PHE A 123 4.22 -2.15 -41.38
N ALA A 124 4.55 -2.50 -40.15
CA ALA A 124 5.86 -3.05 -39.80
C ALA A 124 6.06 -4.44 -40.42
N ASP A 125 7.16 -4.59 -41.15
CA ASP A 125 7.59 -5.90 -41.73
C ASP A 125 8.47 -6.68 -40.74
N ARG A 126 9.22 -5.97 -39.89
CA ARG A 126 10.13 -6.55 -38.89
C ARG A 126 10.13 -5.73 -37.60
N PRO A 127 9.10 -5.86 -36.76
CA PRO A 127 9.04 -5.13 -35.48
C PRO A 127 10.31 -5.29 -34.65
N VAL A 128 10.83 -4.18 -34.12
CA VAL A 128 12.02 -4.20 -33.26
C VAL A 128 11.68 -4.86 -31.93
N ASP A 129 12.46 -5.84 -31.50
CA ASP A 129 12.31 -6.37 -30.14
C ASP A 129 12.92 -5.41 -29.11
N LEU A 130 12.05 -4.65 -28.46
CA LEU A 130 12.41 -3.70 -27.43
C LEU A 130 12.27 -4.28 -26.01
N GLY A 131 11.73 -5.50 -25.88
CA GLY A 131 11.43 -6.13 -24.60
C GLY A 131 10.35 -5.37 -23.82
N SER A 132 10.34 -5.54 -22.49
CA SER A 132 9.39 -4.89 -21.56
C SER A 132 10.16 -4.11 -20.48
N ARG A 133 10.92 -3.08 -20.87
CA ARG A 133 11.75 -2.27 -19.95
C ARG A 133 11.06 -0.98 -19.55
N CYS A 134 11.55 -0.34 -18.47
CA CYS A 134 11.06 0.99 -18.12
C CYS A 134 11.45 2.04 -19.18
N THR A 135 10.73 3.15 -19.21
CA THR A 135 10.89 4.22 -20.22
C THR A 135 12.33 4.72 -20.34
N VAL A 136 13.09 4.79 -19.26
CA VAL A 136 14.49 5.25 -19.27
C VAL A 136 15.37 4.31 -20.09
N PHE A 137 15.30 3.02 -19.85
CA PHE A 137 16.06 2.02 -20.62
C PHE A 137 15.52 1.87 -22.03
N MET A 138 14.21 2.00 -22.21
CA MET A 138 13.57 1.94 -23.52
C MET A 138 14.07 3.05 -24.46
N ASN A 139 14.31 4.26 -23.95
CA ASN A 139 14.86 5.35 -24.73
C ASN A 139 16.22 4.98 -25.36
N SER A 140 17.09 4.32 -24.59
CA SER A 140 18.38 3.83 -25.12
C SER A 140 18.19 2.75 -26.18
N SER A 141 17.24 1.84 -26.00
CA SER A 141 16.93 0.78 -26.97
C SER A 141 16.36 1.34 -28.28
N VAL A 142 15.47 2.32 -28.21
CA VAL A 142 14.92 3.00 -29.40
C VAL A 142 16.00 3.77 -30.15
N LYS A 143 16.87 4.51 -29.44
CA LYS A 143 18.01 5.20 -30.08
C LYS A 143 18.99 4.21 -30.74
N GLN A 144 19.19 3.05 -30.15
CA GLN A 144 20.02 2.03 -30.76
C GLN A 144 19.38 1.47 -32.02
N ALA A 145 18.07 1.14 -31.99
CA ALA A 145 17.34 0.68 -33.16
C ALA A 145 17.40 1.70 -34.32
N GLN A 146 17.29 3.00 -34.04
CA GLN A 146 17.46 4.05 -35.04
C GLN A 146 18.87 4.04 -35.67
N LYS A 147 19.92 3.88 -34.85
CA LYS A 147 21.32 3.79 -35.33
C LYS A 147 21.55 2.55 -36.19
N ASP A 148 20.85 1.46 -35.87
CA ASP A 148 20.90 0.20 -36.61
C ASP A 148 20.05 0.24 -37.89
N GLY A 149 19.39 1.37 -38.18
CA GLY A 149 18.64 1.59 -39.41
C GLY A 149 17.21 1.01 -39.40
N ALA A 150 16.64 0.76 -38.22
CA ALA A 150 15.25 0.32 -38.14
C ALA A 150 14.29 1.42 -38.62
N SER A 151 13.27 1.05 -39.39
CA SER A 151 12.24 1.97 -39.86
C SER A 151 11.33 2.45 -38.72
N ILE A 152 10.65 3.56 -38.91
CA ILE A 152 9.72 4.12 -37.90
C ILE A 152 8.55 3.14 -37.66
N GLU A 153 8.07 2.48 -38.70
CA GLU A 153 7.05 1.44 -38.62
C GLU A 153 7.47 0.31 -37.68
N ASN A 154 8.70 -0.17 -37.83
CA ASN A 154 9.26 -1.24 -37.02
C ASN A 154 9.48 -0.83 -35.57
N ILE A 155 9.86 0.43 -35.32
CA ILE A 155 9.99 0.99 -33.97
C ILE A 155 8.60 1.17 -33.32
N SER A 156 7.61 1.69 -34.05
CA SER A 156 6.25 1.87 -33.55
C SER A 156 5.60 0.55 -33.17
N ALA A 157 5.74 -0.47 -34.02
CA ALA A 157 5.26 -1.82 -33.70
C ALA A 157 5.98 -2.42 -32.49
N GLY A 158 7.30 -2.26 -32.41
CA GLY A 158 8.09 -2.74 -31.27
C GLY A 158 7.67 -2.12 -29.94
N LEU A 159 7.38 -0.80 -29.94
CA LEU A 159 6.86 -0.11 -28.74
C LEU A 159 5.45 -0.60 -28.37
N SER A 160 4.57 -0.84 -29.36
CA SER A 160 3.23 -1.37 -29.15
C SER A 160 3.27 -2.78 -28.53
N ILE A 161 4.15 -3.64 -29.05
CA ILE A 161 4.40 -4.99 -28.50
C ILE A 161 4.97 -4.89 -27.07
N SER A 162 5.86 -3.93 -26.82
CA SER A 162 6.43 -3.71 -25.48
C SER A 162 5.36 -3.32 -24.44
N VAL A 163 4.37 -2.50 -24.82
CA VAL A 163 3.21 -2.17 -23.96
C VAL A 163 2.45 -3.44 -23.58
N VAL A 164 2.15 -4.29 -24.54
CA VAL A 164 1.43 -5.55 -24.32
C VAL A 164 2.22 -6.50 -23.42
N LYS A 165 3.51 -6.72 -23.72
CA LYS A 165 4.38 -7.56 -22.88
C LYS A 165 4.49 -7.03 -21.45
N ASN A 166 4.49 -5.71 -21.26
CA ASN A 166 4.50 -5.11 -19.93
C ASN A 166 3.19 -5.39 -19.17
N ALA A 167 2.04 -5.27 -19.84
CA ALA A 167 0.74 -5.61 -19.26
C ALA A 167 0.68 -7.07 -18.83
N LEU A 168 0.97 -7.99 -19.75
CA LEU A 168 0.82 -9.43 -19.53
C LEU A 168 1.83 -9.97 -18.52
N TYR A 169 3.12 -9.69 -18.71
CA TYR A 169 4.18 -10.38 -17.97
C TYR A 169 4.68 -9.64 -16.75
N LYS A 170 4.40 -8.34 -16.61
CA LYS A 170 4.85 -7.57 -15.43
C LYS A 170 3.73 -7.12 -14.51
N VAL A 171 2.58 -6.75 -15.07
CA VAL A 171 1.45 -6.29 -14.27
C VAL A 171 0.58 -7.47 -13.88
N ILE A 172 0.09 -8.23 -14.84
CA ILE A 172 -0.75 -9.41 -14.63
C ILE A 172 0.08 -10.58 -14.12
N ARG A 173 1.33 -10.71 -14.63
CA ARG A 173 2.26 -11.82 -14.36
C ARG A 173 1.70 -13.17 -14.83
N ALA A 174 0.99 -13.15 -15.95
CA ALA A 174 0.49 -14.38 -16.55
C ALA A 174 1.64 -15.28 -16.99
N SER A 175 1.57 -16.55 -16.63
CA SER A 175 2.53 -17.59 -17.08
C SER A 175 2.18 -18.07 -18.49
N SER A 176 0.91 -18.01 -18.86
CA SER A 176 0.42 -18.31 -20.19
C SER A 176 -0.81 -17.47 -20.56
N PRO A 177 -1.10 -17.30 -21.86
CA PRO A 177 -2.30 -16.62 -22.32
C PRO A 177 -3.61 -17.24 -21.81
N GLU A 178 -3.63 -18.56 -21.65
CA GLU A 178 -4.82 -19.31 -21.24
C GLU A 178 -5.32 -18.94 -19.83
N GLU A 179 -4.44 -18.42 -18.97
CA GLU A 179 -4.79 -17.96 -17.61
C GLU A 179 -5.76 -16.76 -17.61
N LEU A 180 -5.83 -16.00 -18.70
CA LEU A 180 -6.73 -14.87 -18.84
C LEU A 180 -8.12 -15.28 -19.35
N GLY A 181 -8.33 -16.54 -19.74
CA GLY A 181 -9.54 -16.98 -20.39
C GLY A 181 -9.64 -16.55 -21.86
N ARG A 182 -10.82 -16.62 -22.44
CA ARG A 182 -11.06 -16.30 -23.86
C ARG A 182 -11.98 -15.10 -24.09
N LYS A 183 -12.75 -14.71 -23.07
CA LYS A 183 -13.71 -13.61 -23.14
C LYS A 183 -13.10 -12.37 -22.51
N ILE A 184 -12.31 -11.66 -23.33
CA ILE A 184 -11.50 -10.53 -22.85
C ILE A 184 -12.08 -9.23 -23.39
N VAL A 185 -12.33 -8.28 -22.49
CA VAL A 185 -12.67 -6.90 -22.84
C VAL A 185 -11.45 -6.02 -22.62
N VAL A 186 -11.06 -5.29 -23.66
CA VAL A 186 -10.00 -4.27 -23.58
C VAL A 186 -10.59 -2.89 -23.63
N GLN A 187 -10.09 -2.00 -22.78
CA GLN A 187 -10.61 -0.65 -22.63
C GLN A 187 -9.50 0.33 -22.24
N GLY A 188 -9.83 1.61 -22.12
CA GLY A 188 -8.87 2.68 -21.94
C GLY A 188 -8.41 3.31 -23.25
N GLY A 189 -7.96 4.57 -23.18
CA GLY A 189 -7.61 5.34 -24.36
C GLY A 189 -6.45 4.77 -25.19
N THR A 190 -5.58 3.96 -24.57
CA THR A 190 -4.45 3.32 -25.24
C THR A 190 -4.89 2.30 -26.29
N PHE A 191 -6.03 1.65 -26.09
CA PHE A 191 -6.55 0.68 -27.07
C PHE A 191 -7.17 1.29 -28.32
N TYR A 192 -7.28 2.62 -28.39
CA TYR A 192 -7.52 3.29 -29.71
C TYR A 192 -6.32 3.21 -30.65
N ASN A 193 -5.15 2.80 -30.14
CA ASN A 193 -3.99 2.48 -30.95
C ASN A 193 -4.16 1.06 -31.52
N GLU A 194 -4.45 0.98 -32.83
CA GLU A 194 -4.69 -0.29 -33.52
C GLU A 194 -3.47 -1.22 -33.49
N ALA A 195 -2.24 -0.67 -33.45
CA ALA A 195 -1.04 -1.49 -33.36
C ALA A 195 -0.91 -2.16 -31.98
N VAL A 196 -1.38 -1.50 -30.89
CA VAL A 196 -1.45 -2.10 -29.55
C VAL A 196 -2.52 -3.18 -29.52
N LEU A 197 -3.70 -2.90 -30.05
CA LEU A 197 -4.79 -3.88 -30.13
C LEU A 197 -4.35 -5.15 -30.87
N ARG A 198 -3.76 -4.96 -32.05
CA ARG A 198 -3.29 -6.09 -32.87
C ARG A 198 -2.13 -6.86 -32.22
N ALA A 199 -1.20 -6.14 -31.57
CA ALA A 199 -0.12 -6.77 -30.82
C ALA A 199 -0.67 -7.63 -29.67
N PHE A 200 -1.72 -7.15 -28.99
CA PHE A 200 -2.37 -7.87 -27.90
C PHE A 200 -3.04 -9.16 -28.40
N GLU A 201 -3.84 -9.09 -29.47
CA GLU A 201 -4.49 -10.26 -30.09
C GLU A 201 -3.48 -11.30 -30.55
N LYS A 202 -2.35 -10.86 -31.13
CA LYS A 202 -1.27 -11.75 -31.55
C LYS A 202 -0.57 -12.44 -30.38
N GLU A 203 -0.30 -11.71 -29.31
CA GLU A 203 0.37 -12.26 -28.13
C GLU A 203 -0.53 -13.25 -27.39
N MET A 204 -1.83 -12.95 -27.32
CA MET A 204 -2.83 -13.78 -26.65
C MET A 204 -3.36 -14.93 -27.50
N GLY A 205 -3.24 -14.84 -28.82
CA GLY A 205 -3.81 -15.83 -29.74
C GLY A 205 -5.35 -15.86 -29.76
N VAL A 206 -6.00 -14.79 -29.26
CA VAL A 206 -7.47 -14.65 -29.21
C VAL A 206 -7.89 -13.26 -29.71
N GLU A 207 -9.09 -13.16 -30.27
CA GLU A 207 -9.72 -11.87 -30.52
C GLU A 207 -10.26 -11.31 -29.22
N VAL A 208 -10.13 -10.00 -29.05
CA VAL A 208 -10.62 -9.28 -27.86
C VAL A 208 -11.73 -8.31 -28.23
N ILE A 209 -12.63 -8.06 -27.32
CA ILE A 209 -13.69 -7.03 -27.50
C ILE A 209 -13.16 -5.70 -27.05
N ARG A 210 -13.09 -4.74 -27.98
CA ARG A 210 -12.85 -3.33 -27.73
C ARG A 210 -14.12 -2.55 -28.04
N PRO A 211 -14.88 -2.08 -27.06
CA PRO A 211 -16.01 -1.19 -27.30
C PRO A 211 -15.61 0.10 -28.02
N ASP A 212 -16.47 0.67 -28.86
CA ASP A 212 -16.21 1.93 -29.55
C ASP A 212 -15.91 3.09 -28.58
N ILE A 213 -16.47 3.00 -27.37
CA ILE A 213 -16.28 3.95 -26.28
C ILE A 213 -15.14 3.54 -25.32
N ALA A 214 -14.15 2.76 -25.78
CA ALA A 214 -13.10 2.20 -24.94
C ALA A 214 -12.45 3.22 -23.98
N GLY A 215 -12.23 4.46 -24.42
CA GLY A 215 -11.68 5.54 -23.58
C GLY A 215 -12.69 6.19 -22.63
N LEU A 216 -13.96 5.83 -22.67
CA LEU A 216 -15.04 6.38 -21.85
C LEU A 216 -15.75 5.33 -20.99
N MET A 217 -15.20 4.11 -20.93
CA MET A 217 -15.82 2.98 -20.23
C MET A 217 -16.10 3.28 -18.76
N GLY A 218 -15.15 3.94 -18.06
CA GLY A 218 -15.38 4.36 -16.67
C GLY A 218 -16.58 5.30 -16.51
N ALA A 219 -16.73 6.29 -17.39
CA ALA A 219 -17.85 7.22 -17.36
C ALA A 219 -19.19 6.50 -17.69
N TYR A 220 -19.16 5.58 -18.67
CA TYR A 220 -20.33 4.80 -19.05
C TYR A 220 -20.79 3.87 -17.93
N GLY A 221 -19.85 3.16 -17.29
CA GLY A 221 -20.15 2.31 -16.14
C GLY A 221 -20.67 3.09 -14.93
N ALA A 222 -20.13 4.28 -14.68
CA ALA A 222 -20.64 5.19 -13.66
C ALA A 222 -22.07 5.64 -13.96
N ALA A 223 -22.40 5.91 -15.24
CA ALA A 223 -23.77 6.25 -15.64
C ALA A 223 -24.73 5.07 -15.44
N LEU A 224 -24.33 3.85 -15.82
CA LEU A 224 -25.13 2.63 -15.60
C LEU A 224 -25.39 2.38 -14.11
N PHE A 225 -24.39 2.59 -13.27
CA PHE A 225 -24.53 2.51 -11.82
C PHE A 225 -25.54 3.55 -11.30
N GLY A 226 -25.38 4.83 -11.68
CA GLY A 226 -26.27 5.89 -11.29
C GLY A 226 -27.73 5.63 -11.72
N LEU A 227 -27.92 5.09 -12.93
CA LEU A 227 -29.25 4.69 -13.41
C LEU A 227 -29.86 3.61 -12.50
N ARG A 228 -29.14 2.55 -12.19
CA ARG A 228 -29.60 1.48 -11.29
C ARG A 228 -29.95 2.01 -9.90
N GLN A 229 -29.10 2.84 -9.33
CA GLN A 229 -29.35 3.44 -8.00
C GLN A 229 -30.56 4.37 -7.99
N SER A 230 -30.74 5.16 -9.04
CA SER A 230 -31.93 6.04 -9.18
C SER A 230 -33.22 5.25 -9.28
N GLN A 231 -33.18 4.16 -10.04
CA GLN A 231 -34.34 3.24 -10.16
C GLN A 231 -34.69 2.58 -8.83
N LYS A 232 -33.69 2.04 -8.11
CA LYS A 232 -33.86 1.46 -6.77
C LYS A 232 -34.43 2.47 -5.76
N ALA A 233 -33.97 3.72 -5.82
CA ALA A 233 -34.39 4.79 -4.93
C ALA A 233 -35.68 5.56 -5.40
N HIS A 234 -36.27 5.18 -6.53
CA HIS A 234 -37.37 5.91 -7.21
C HIS A 234 -37.09 7.42 -7.38
N LYS A 235 -35.82 7.75 -7.66
CA LYS A 235 -35.34 9.13 -7.77
C LYS A 235 -35.46 9.61 -9.21
N THR A 236 -36.15 10.75 -9.41
CA THR A 236 -36.43 11.34 -10.73
C THR A 236 -35.62 12.59 -11.04
N ALA A 237 -34.95 13.17 -10.02
CA ALA A 237 -34.14 14.40 -10.17
C ALA A 237 -32.86 14.31 -9.35
N SER A 238 -31.78 14.77 -9.95
CA SER A 238 -30.44 14.88 -9.31
C SER A 238 -30.38 16.07 -8.33
N ALA A 239 -29.55 15.94 -7.32
CA ALA A 239 -29.14 17.04 -6.44
C ALA A 239 -28.07 17.93 -7.04
N MET A 240 -27.55 17.61 -8.24
CA MET A 240 -26.52 18.38 -8.93
C MET A 240 -26.91 19.83 -9.09
N MET A 241 -25.92 20.72 -9.12
CA MET A 241 -26.11 22.16 -9.38
C MET A 241 -26.91 22.40 -10.65
N SER A 242 -27.90 23.28 -10.57
CA SER A 242 -28.63 23.78 -11.73
C SER A 242 -27.73 24.62 -12.65
N GLN A 243 -28.16 24.86 -13.89
CA GLN A 243 -27.42 25.72 -14.82
C GLN A 243 -27.10 27.09 -14.21
N LYS A 244 -28.06 27.74 -13.53
CA LYS A 244 -27.87 29.04 -12.87
C LYS A 244 -26.83 29.01 -11.75
N GLU A 245 -26.74 27.92 -11.00
CA GLU A 245 -25.73 27.72 -9.95
C GLU A 245 -24.37 27.45 -10.55
N LEU A 246 -24.29 26.66 -11.64
CA LEU A 246 -23.04 26.42 -12.38
C LEU A 246 -22.46 27.70 -12.98
N GLU A 247 -23.29 28.61 -13.47
CA GLU A 247 -22.85 29.92 -13.99
C GLU A 247 -22.16 30.76 -12.91
N LYS A 248 -22.61 30.64 -11.66
CA LYS A 248 -22.08 31.36 -10.49
C LYS A 248 -21.04 30.55 -9.69
N PHE A 249 -20.66 29.39 -10.18
CA PHE A 249 -19.71 28.53 -9.47
C PHE A 249 -18.33 29.19 -9.37
N GLU A 250 -17.82 29.30 -8.16
CA GLU A 250 -16.49 29.76 -7.84
C GLU A 250 -15.80 28.78 -6.88
N GLN A 251 -14.49 28.69 -7.01
CA GLN A 251 -13.64 27.85 -6.18
C GLN A 251 -12.46 28.68 -5.68
N LYS A 252 -12.20 28.60 -4.37
CA LYS A 252 -10.97 29.11 -3.74
C LYS A 252 -10.19 27.92 -3.19
N VAL A 253 -8.93 27.80 -3.59
CA VAL A 253 -8.03 26.74 -3.12
C VAL A 253 -6.96 27.35 -2.23
N VAL A 254 -6.80 26.79 -1.04
CA VAL A 254 -5.76 27.22 -0.09
C VAL A 254 -5.03 25.99 0.42
N SER A 255 -3.69 26.07 0.42
CA SER A 255 -2.86 25.03 1.04
C SER A 255 -2.49 25.48 2.46
N VAL A 256 -2.78 24.63 3.45
CA VAL A 256 -2.53 24.93 4.87
C VAL A 256 -1.84 23.76 5.57
N LYS A 257 -1.01 24.06 6.54
CA LYS A 257 -0.37 23.07 7.38
C LYS A 257 -1.28 22.72 8.56
N CYS A 258 -1.62 21.44 8.73
CA CYS A 258 -2.45 20.99 9.84
C CYS A 258 -1.71 21.15 11.18
N GLY A 259 -2.35 21.78 12.17
CA GLY A 259 -1.83 21.90 13.53
C GLY A 259 -2.38 20.86 14.51
N GLY A 260 -3.12 19.85 14.03
CA GLY A 260 -3.86 18.92 14.90
C GLY A 260 -3.02 17.85 15.60
N CYS A 261 -1.83 17.54 15.10
CA CYS A 261 -0.89 16.57 15.69
C CYS A 261 0.53 16.75 15.10
N GLY A 262 1.49 15.95 15.56
CA GLY A 262 2.89 16.00 15.10
C GLY A 262 3.12 15.69 13.62
N ASN A 263 2.15 15.12 12.90
CA ASN A 263 2.27 14.81 11.46
C ASN A 263 2.24 16.06 10.57
N HIS A 264 1.67 17.18 11.06
CA HIS A 264 1.63 18.45 10.33
C HIS A 264 1.28 18.32 8.84
N CYS A 265 0.24 17.52 8.52
CA CYS A 265 -0.18 17.25 7.15
C CYS A 265 -0.35 18.54 6.33
N GLN A 266 0.09 18.52 5.08
CA GLN A 266 -0.19 19.57 4.12
C GLN A 266 -1.59 19.36 3.57
N LEU A 267 -2.54 20.21 3.96
CA LEU A 267 -3.94 20.12 3.56
C LEU A 267 -4.22 21.05 2.37
N THR A 268 -5.01 20.56 1.43
CA THR A 268 -5.62 21.37 0.38
C THR A 268 -7.07 21.61 0.74
N VAL A 269 -7.45 22.84 1.00
CA VAL A 269 -8.81 23.24 1.35
C VAL A 269 -9.43 23.93 0.14
N ASN A 270 -10.44 23.29 -0.44
CA ASN A 270 -11.29 23.86 -1.48
C ASN A 270 -12.51 24.46 -0.81
N THR A 271 -12.78 25.74 -1.04
CA THR A 271 -13.98 26.43 -0.58
C THR A 271 -14.80 26.84 -1.79
N PHE A 272 -16.06 26.46 -1.83
CA PHE A 272 -16.99 26.75 -2.92
C PHE A 272 -17.85 27.98 -2.59
N ALA A 273 -18.45 28.59 -3.60
CA ALA A 273 -19.24 29.83 -3.48
C ALA A 273 -20.38 29.73 -2.44
N ASP A 274 -20.95 28.54 -2.25
CA ASP A 274 -21.99 28.25 -1.26
C ASP A 274 -21.46 28.00 0.18
N GLY A 275 -20.17 28.22 0.41
CA GLY A 275 -19.51 28.07 1.71
C GLY A 275 -19.10 26.64 2.06
N ARG A 276 -19.46 25.63 1.28
CA ARG A 276 -19.01 24.26 1.48
C ARG A 276 -17.51 24.16 1.32
N LYS A 277 -16.90 23.24 2.06
CA LYS A 277 -15.47 22.96 2.01
C LYS A 277 -15.21 21.50 1.69
N TYR A 278 -14.21 21.28 0.86
CA TYR A 278 -13.63 19.95 0.64
C TYR A 278 -12.14 19.99 1.02
N ILE A 279 -11.74 19.12 1.94
CA ILE A 279 -10.39 19.06 2.48
C ILE A 279 -9.75 17.74 2.03
N SER A 280 -8.54 17.84 1.48
CA SER A 280 -7.75 16.68 1.07
C SER A 280 -6.30 16.81 1.58
N GLY A 281 -5.52 15.70 1.49
CA GLY A 281 -4.15 15.64 2.01
C GLY A 281 -4.07 15.30 3.51
N ASN A 282 -5.21 15.05 4.16
CA ASN A 282 -5.27 14.64 5.57
C ASN A 282 -4.98 13.13 5.72
N ARG A 283 -4.19 12.81 6.75
CA ARG A 283 -3.92 11.41 7.17
C ARG A 283 -4.94 10.90 8.20
N CYS A 284 -5.83 11.75 8.70
CA CYS A 284 -6.90 11.40 9.64
C CYS A 284 -8.11 12.32 9.44
N ASP A 285 -9.25 12.00 10.07
CA ASP A 285 -10.50 12.77 9.91
C ASP A 285 -10.56 14.06 10.73
N LYS A 286 -9.66 14.25 11.66
CA LYS A 286 -9.67 15.41 12.56
C LYS A 286 -9.77 16.76 11.83
N PRO A 287 -9.06 17.01 10.70
CA PRO A 287 -9.21 18.26 9.96
C PRO A 287 -10.59 18.44 9.30
N VAL A 288 -11.31 17.35 9.04
CA VAL A 288 -12.62 17.36 8.38
C VAL A 288 -13.76 17.36 9.39
N THR A 289 -13.67 16.50 10.42
CA THR A 289 -14.76 16.25 11.38
C THR A 289 -14.58 16.95 12.71
N GLY A 290 -13.38 17.46 13.01
CA GLY A 290 -13.00 17.97 14.32
C GLY A 290 -12.82 16.89 15.39
N LYS A 291 -13.07 15.62 15.09
CA LYS A 291 -13.00 14.49 16.03
C LYS A 291 -11.78 13.63 15.75
N SER A 292 -11.23 13.01 16.79
CA SER A 292 -10.27 11.91 16.63
C SER A 292 -10.95 10.69 16.06
N ALA A 293 -10.19 9.83 15.37
CA ALA A 293 -10.70 8.55 14.91
C ALA A 293 -11.20 7.70 16.10
N ASP A 294 -12.19 6.86 15.85
CA ASP A 294 -12.58 5.80 16.78
C ASP A 294 -11.60 4.63 16.62
N ASP A 295 -10.72 4.47 17.61
CA ASP A 295 -9.67 3.45 17.62
C ASP A 295 -10.10 2.16 18.33
N SER A 296 -11.37 2.04 18.73
CA SER A 296 -11.89 0.88 19.49
C SER A 296 -11.69 -0.46 18.76
N LEU A 297 -11.75 -0.44 17.42
CA LEU A 297 -11.55 -1.60 16.54
C LEU A 297 -10.24 -1.53 15.73
N ASN A 298 -9.22 -0.86 16.28
CA ASN A 298 -7.92 -0.65 15.62
C ASN A 298 -6.78 -1.20 16.48
N LEU A 299 -6.27 -2.38 16.11
CA LEU A 299 -5.17 -3.01 16.86
C LEU A 299 -3.84 -2.28 16.69
N TYR A 300 -3.62 -1.54 15.59
CA TYR A 300 -2.44 -0.69 15.42
C TYR A 300 -2.39 0.40 16.48
N ALA A 301 -3.49 1.10 16.70
CA ALA A 301 -3.60 2.13 17.74
C ALA A 301 -3.36 1.54 19.14
N TYR A 302 -3.91 0.35 19.43
CA TYR A 302 -3.68 -0.34 20.69
C TYR A 302 -2.20 -0.70 20.89
N LYS A 303 -1.53 -1.24 19.87
CA LYS A 303 -0.10 -1.58 19.92
C LYS A 303 0.77 -0.34 20.20
N GLN A 304 0.45 0.80 19.59
CA GLN A 304 1.13 2.07 19.87
C GLN A 304 0.93 2.51 21.33
N GLN A 305 -0.28 2.40 21.86
CA GLN A 305 -0.58 2.71 23.27
C GLN A 305 0.18 1.77 24.20
N LEU A 306 0.20 0.48 23.90
CA LEU A 306 0.89 -0.52 24.70
C LEU A 306 2.41 -0.27 24.75
N LEU A 307 3.03 0.10 23.62
CA LEU A 307 4.45 0.48 23.59
C LEU A 307 4.73 1.77 24.40
N ALA A 308 3.80 2.71 24.45
CA ALA A 308 3.94 3.94 25.21
C ALA A 308 3.88 3.74 26.74
N GLU A 309 3.50 2.55 27.21
CA GLU A 309 3.54 2.19 28.64
C GLU A 309 4.96 1.98 29.16
N TYR A 310 5.91 1.60 28.29
CA TYR A 310 7.31 1.34 28.65
C TYR A 310 8.09 2.65 28.87
N LYS A 311 7.93 3.21 30.06
CA LYS A 311 8.57 4.48 30.47
C LYS A 311 9.85 4.25 31.27
N PRO A 312 10.76 5.22 31.31
CA PRO A 312 11.95 5.13 32.14
C PRO A 312 11.59 4.93 33.63
N VAL A 313 12.23 3.95 34.26
CA VAL A 313 12.19 3.73 35.71
C VAL A 313 13.55 4.12 36.27
N ALA A 314 13.58 4.84 37.39
CA ALA A 314 14.82 5.28 38.00
C ALA A 314 15.78 4.10 38.24
N GLY A 315 16.98 4.19 37.71
CA GLY A 315 18.02 3.15 37.78
C GLY A 315 19.22 3.63 38.62
N LYS A 316 19.89 2.70 39.31
CA LYS A 316 21.10 2.98 40.08
C LYS A 316 22.40 2.84 39.29
N ARG A 317 22.34 2.24 38.08
CA ARG A 317 23.52 1.92 37.26
C ARG A 317 23.65 2.80 36.00
N GLY A 318 22.81 3.81 35.87
CA GLY A 318 22.82 4.73 34.75
C GLY A 318 21.63 4.58 33.82
N SER A 319 21.77 5.06 32.59
CA SER A 319 20.72 5.19 31.60
C SER A 319 21.11 4.54 30.27
N ILE A 320 20.15 3.86 29.66
CA ILE A 320 20.28 3.20 28.35
C ILE A 320 19.28 3.80 27.37
N GLY A 321 19.77 4.25 26.21
CA GLY A 321 18.92 4.68 25.11
C GLY A 321 18.62 3.54 24.14
N ILE A 322 17.35 3.33 23.80
CA ILE A 322 16.91 2.35 22.80
C ILE A 322 16.24 3.10 21.65
N PRO A 323 16.72 2.93 20.39
CA PRO A 323 16.06 3.53 19.25
C PRO A 323 14.75 2.79 18.96
N LEU A 324 13.63 3.51 18.97
CA LEU A 324 12.32 2.92 18.65
C LEU A 324 12.17 2.78 17.14
N CYS A 325 12.84 1.76 16.57
CA CYS A 325 12.86 1.49 15.15
C CYS A 325 12.98 -0.03 14.89
N LEU A 326 12.61 -0.45 13.67
CA LEU A 326 12.72 -1.84 13.21
C LEU A 326 12.24 -2.85 14.28
N GLY A 327 13.05 -3.84 14.63
CA GLY A 327 12.69 -4.91 15.57
C GLY A 327 12.30 -4.45 16.98
N PHE A 328 12.62 -3.22 17.38
CA PHE A 328 12.21 -2.71 18.70
C PHE A 328 10.72 -2.42 18.83
N TYR A 329 9.97 -2.32 17.74
CA TYR A 329 8.51 -2.28 17.81
C TYR A 329 7.87 -3.57 18.35
N GLU A 330 8.65 -4.66 18.43
CA GLU A 330 8.25 -5.91 19.07
C GLU A 330 9.09 -6.21 20.32
N LEU A 331 10.39 -5.95 20.25
CA LEU A 331 11.34 -6.38 21.28
C LEU A 331 11.61 -5.32 22.36
N LEU A 332 11.00 -4.14 22.28
CA LEU A 332 11.11 -3.13 23.36
C LEU A 332 10.71 -3.69 24.73
N PRO A 333 9.61 -4.45 24.89
CA PRO A 333 9.23 -5.04 26.17
C PRO A 333 10.33 -5.92 26.78
N PHE A 334 10.93 -6.78 25.95
CA PHE A 334 12.05 -7.64 26.34
C PHE A 334 13.23 -6.84 26.84
N TRP A 335 13.71 -5.87 26.05
CA TRP A 335 14.90 -5.10 26.37
C TRP A 335 14.66 -4.09 27.49
N TRP A 336 13.48 -3.52 27.57
CA TRP A 336 13.09 -2.65 28.68
C TRP A 336 13.13 -3.42 30.01
N ALA A 337 12.53 -4.60 30.08
CA ALA A 337 12.52 -5.44 31.29
C ALA A 337 13.94 -5.90 31.66
N PHE A 338 14.74 -6.32 30.67
CA PHE A 338 16.13 -6.74 30.86
C PHE A 338 16.97 -5.63 31.52
N TRP A 339 17.03 -4.47 30.92
CA TRP A 339 17.85 -3.36 31.39
C TRP A 339 17.33 -2.76 32.71
N THR A 340 16.03 -2.63 32.85
CA THR A 340 15.41 -2.14 34.10
C THR A 340 15.70 -3.09 35.27
N LYS A 341 15.63 -4.42 35.04
CA LYS A 341 15.94 -5.42 36.06
C LYS A 341 17.41 -5.40 36.46
N LEU A 342 18.30 -5.07 35.54
CA LEU A 342 19.73 -4.83 35.84
C LEU A 342 19.98 -3.53 36.58
N GLY A 343 18.97 -2.66 36.71
CA GLY A 343 19.08 -1.39 37.44
C GLY A 343 19.45 -0.19 36.56
N PHE A 344 19.19 -0.22 35.26
CA PHE A 344 19.35 0.90 34.35
C PHE A 344 18.00 1.60 34.09
N ALA A 345 18.02 2.91 33.90
CA ALA A 345 16.89 3.65 33.37
C ALA A 345 16.84 3.52 31.84
N VAL A 346 15.76 2.99 31.29
CA VAL A 346 15.62 2.80 29.83
C VAL A 346 14.85 3.96 29.22
N HIS A 347 15.47 4.65 28.27
CA HIS A 347 14.89 5.74 27.51
C HIS A 347 14.74 5.32 26.06
N THR A 348 13.60 5.57 25.44
CA THR A 348 13.42 5.39 24.00
C THR A 348 13.65 6.70 23.27
N SER A 349 14.04 6.62 22.01
CA SER A 349 13.94 7.76 21.11
C SER A 349 12.46 8.19 20.94
N PRO A 350 12.18 9.44 20.49
CA PRO A 350 10.83 9.87 20.19
C PRO A 350 10.16 8.99 19.14
N VAL A 351 8.83 8.97 19.13
CA VAL A 351 8.06 8.37 18.04
C VAL A 351 8.45 9.01 16.72
N SER A 352 8.52 8.23 15.66
CA SER A 352 8.92 8.69 14.34
C SER A 352 8.05 9.82 13.82
N SER A 353 8.68 10.72 13.11
CA SER A 353 8.04 11.83 12.43
C SER A 353 8.85 12.23 11.20
N ARG A 354 8.25 12.98 10.29
CA ARG A 354 8.98 13.54 9.14
C ARG A 354 10.19 14.37 9.57
N GLY A 355 10.07 15.12 10.67
CA GLY A 355 11.18 15.90 11.23
C GLY A 355 12.34 15.03 11.71
N LEU A 356 12.04 13.92 12.36
CA LEU A 356 13.04 12.93 12.79
C LEU A 356 13.75 12.28 11.60
N TYR A 357 13.01 11.87 10.57
CA TYR A 357 13.58 11.36 9.33
C TYR A 357 14.56 12.35 8.69
N LEU A 358 14.12 13.59 8.47
CA LEU A 358 14.96 14.64 7.86
C LEU A 358 16.21 14.94 8.70
N ALA A 359 16.12 14.86 10.01
CA ALA A 359 17.27 15.06 10.89
C ALA A 359 18.37 14.01 10.70
N GLY A 360 18.00 12.75 10.39
CA GLY A 360 18.94 11.65 10.14
C GLY A 360 19.35 11.47 8.68
N GLN A 361 18.72 12.17 7.74
CA GLN A 361 18.83 11.89 6.29
C GLN A 361 20.28 11.97 5.77
N ALA A 362 21.09 12.89 6.29
CA ALA A 362 22.45 13.11 5.82
C ALA A 362 23.41 11.93 6.08
N THR A 363 23.06 11.01 6.98
CA THR A 363 23.89 9.85 7.35
C THR A 363 23.43 8.56 6.68
N ILE A 364 22.35 8.58 5.86
CA ILE A 364 21.85 7.42 5.13
C ILE A 364 22.80 7.09 3.98
N PRO A 365 23.44 5.89 3.97
CA PRO A 365 24.47 5.59 2.99
C PRO A 365 23.95 5.20 1.61
N SER A 366 22.67 4.82 1.50
CA SER A 366 22.08 4.35 0.24
C SER A 366 20.60 4.61 0.17
N ASP A 367 20.14 5.10 -0.98
CA ASP A 367 18.70 5.27 -1.28
C ASP A 367 17.95 3.94 -1.42
N THR A 368 18.67 2.84 -1.63
CA THR A 368 18.05 1.50 -1.76
C THR A 368 17.69 0.86 -0.42
N ALA A 369 18.15 1.42 0.72
CA ALA A 369 17.70 0.96 2.03
C ALA A 369 16.18 1.18 2.18
N CYS A 370 15.47 0.22 2.78
CA CYS A 370 14.04 0.36 3.02
C CYS A 370 13.75 1.53 3.96
N PHE A 371 12.62 2.19 3.79
CA PHE A 371 12.26 3.38 4.56
C PHE A 371 12.30 3.18 6.09
N PRO A 372 11.80 2.07 6.66
CA PRO A 372 11.92 1.80 8.09
C PRO A 372 13.38 1.78 8.61
N ALA A 373 14.31 1.31 7.79
CA ALA A 373 15.73 1.34 8.15
C ALA A 373 16.31 2.77 8.11
N LYS A 374 15.93 3.57 7.13
CA LYS A 374 16.34 4.97 7.02
C LYS A 374 15.92 5.80 8.24
N LEU A 375 14.76 5.53 8.83
CA LEU A 375 14.30 6.17 10.07
C LEU A 375 15.24 5.96 11.24
N SER A 376 15.95 4.82 11.31
CA SER A 376 16.89 4.50 12.39
C SER A 376 17.98 5.57 12.57
N HIS A 377 18.41 6.22 11.49
CA HIS A 377 19.39 7.31 11.52
C HIS A 377 18.89 8.51 12.33
N GLY A 378 17.62 8.90 12.15
CA GLY A 378 17.00 9.94 12.94
C GLY A 378 16.85 9.57 14.42
N HIS A 379 16.52 8.31 14.70
CA HIS A 379 16.43 7.80 16.08
C HIS A 379 17.78 7.83 16.79
N ILE A 380 18.86 7.42 16.12
CA ILE A 380 20.22 7.50 16.67
C ILE A 380 20.60 8.93 16.95
N LYS A 381 20.34 9.84 16.01
CA LYS A 381 20.61 11.28 16.21
C LYS A 381 19.83 11.85 17.40
N ALA A 382 18.56 11.51 17.55
CA ALA A 382 17.75 11.94 18.68
C ALA A 382 18.31 11.42 20.03
N LEU A 383 18.70 10.13 20.10
CA LEU A 383 19.30 9.56 21.30
C LEU A 383 20.68 10.16 21.60
N SER A 384 21.47 10.48 20.58
CA SER A 384 22.78 11.09 20.76
C SER A 384 22.74 12.48 21.40
N GLN A 385 21.60 13.16 21.30
CA GLN A 385 21.35 14.46 21.92
C GLN A 385 20.88 14.34 23.38
N MET A 386 20.52 13.13 23.83
CA MET A 386 20.13 12.88 25.22
C MET A 386 21.36 12.61 26.08
N GLN A 387 21.27 12.91 27.37
CA GLN A 387 22.28 12.55 28.36
C GLN A 387 22.09 11.09 28.77
N LEU A 388 22.75 10.19 28.05
CA LEU A 388 22.66 8.74 28.23
C LEU A 388 24.05 8.17 28.48
N ASP A 389 24.14 7.14 29.34
CA ASP A 389 25.39 6.42 29.59
C ASP A 389 25.77 5.47 28.46
N ALA A 390 24.77 4.93 27.76
CA ALA A 390 24.98 4.14 26.55
C ALA A 390 23.74 4.16 25.63
N ILE A 391 23.95 3.88 24.36
CA ILE A 391 22.90 3.59 23.37
C ILE A 391 22.99 2.11 23.04
N PHE A 392 21.88 1.40 23.10
CA PHE A 392 21.79 -0.04 22.88
C PHE A 392 20.99 -0.36 21.64
N TYR A 393 21.63 -1.00 20.68
CA TYR A 393 20.99 -1.52 19.47
C TYR A 393 21.76 -2.76 18.99
N PRO A 394 21.43 -3.97 19.50
CA PRO A 394 22.15 -5.19 19.19
C PRO A 394 21.88 -5.70 17.78
N CYS A 395 22.84 -6.42 17.21
CA CYS A 395 22.63 -7.22 16.02
C CYS A 395 21.95 -8.54 16.38
N LEU A 396 20.80 -8.82 15.75
CA LEU A 396 19.94 -9.97 16.02
C LEU A 396 19.74 -10.80 14.75
N THR A 397 20.55 -11.81 14.53
CA THR A 397 20.41 -12.71 13.36
C THR A 397 19.14 -13.55 13.43
N TYR A 398 18.85 -14.10 14.62
CA TYR A 398 17.69 -14.96 14.88
C TYR A 398 16.70 -14.26 15.79
N ASN A 399 15.43 -14.42 15.50
CA ASN A 399 14.35 -14.02 16.39
C ASN A 399 13.86 -15.21 17.23
N VAL A 400 12.85 -15.01 18.06
CA VAL A 400 12.17 -16.09 18.79
C VAL A 400 11.56 -17.07 17.79
N ASP A 401 11.73 -18.37 18.04
CA ASP A 401 11.11 -19.41 17.23
C ASP A 401 9.64 -19.59 17.62
N GLU A 402 8.74 -19.32 16.71
CA GLU A 402 7.29 -19.48 16.89
C GLU A 402 6.76 -20.83 16.33
N GLY A 403 7.63 -21.65 15.77
CA GLY A 403 7.26 -22.92 15.18
C GLY A 403 6.47 -22.82 13.87
N LEU A 404 6.42 -21.66 13.23
CA LEU A 404 5.65 -21.40 12.02
C LEU A 404 6.47 -21.62 10.73
N GLY A 405 7.79 -21.43 10.80
CA GLY A 405 8.69 -21.50 9.64
C GLY A 405 9.64 -22.70 9.68
N ASP A 406 10.47 -22.81 8.64
CA ASP A 406 11.59 -23.77 8.58
C ASP A 406 12.81 -23.23 9.32
N ASN A 407 12.84 -21.92 9.53
CA ASN A 407 13.81 -21.21 10.32
C ASN A 407 13.17 -19.91 10.87
N HIS A 408 13.93 -19.17 11.70
CA HIS A 408 13.44 -17.96 12.38
C HIS A 408 14.45 -16.81 12.30
N TYR A 409 15.01 -16.58 11.10
CA TYR A 409 15.89 -15.45 10.82
C TYR A 409 15.14 -14.11 10.85
N ASN A 410 15.84 -13.06 11.25
CA ASN A 410 15.50 -11.71 10.86
C ASN A 410 16.03 -11.41 9.45
N CYS A 411 15.37 -10.51 8.71
CA CYS A 411 15.92 -10.06 7.44
C CYS A 411 17.28 -9.36 7.67
N PRO A 412 18.20 -9.33 6.68
CA PRO A 412 19.54 -8.75 6.86
C PRO A 412 19.54 -7.32 7.40
N VAL A 413 18.53 -6.51 7.02
CA VAL A 413 18.40 -5.13 7.50
C VAL A 413 18.07 -5.12 9.00
N VAL A 414 17.07 -5.87 9.45
CA VAL A 414 16.74 -5.95 10.89
C VAL A 414 17.90 -6.54 11.69
N ALA A 415 18.59 -7.54 11.12
CA ALA A 415 19.66 -8.25 11.81
C ALA A 415 20.93 -7.41 11.99
N TYR A 416 21.34 -6.61 10.98
CA TYR A 416 22.68 -6.03 10.92
C TYR A 416 22.73 -4.52 10.75
N TYR A 417 21.60 -3.83 10.72
CA TYR A 417 21.57 -2.37 10.53
C TYR A 417 22.33 -1.58 11.62
N PRO A 418 22.46 -2.06 12.87
CA PRO A 418 23.33 -1.42 13.86
C PRO A 418 24.79 -1.20 13.40
N GLU A 419 25.36 -2.12 12.61
CA GLU A 419 26.71 -1.94 12.03
C GLU A 419 26.74 -0.81 11.00
N VAL A 420 25.68 -0.69 10.18
CA VAL A 420 25.56 0.40 9.21
C VAL A 420 25.50 1.75 9.95
N LEU A 421 24.75 1.82 11.03
CA LEU A 421 24.65 3.03 11.86
C LEU A 421 25.99 3.36 12.54
N ALA A 422 26.71 2.36 13.08
CA ALA A 422 28.03 2.55 13.67
C ALA A 422 29.05 3.14 12.68
N GLY A 423 28.99 2.71 11.41
CA GLY A 423 29.89 3.18 10.36
C GLY A 423 29.51 4.51 9.70
N ASN A 424 28.25 4.97 9.85
CA ASN A 424 27.73 6.12 9.09
C ASN A 424 27.19 7.27 9.95
N CYS A 425 27.01 7.08 11.27
CA CYS A 425 26.50 8.11 12.18
C CYS A 425 27.63 8.71 13.00
N PRO A 426 28.20 9.86 12.61
CA PRO A 426 29.26 10.53 13.38
C PRO A 426 28.81 10.94 14.80
N GLU A 427 27.52 11.08 15.03
CA GLU A 427 26.94 11.35 16.34
C GLU A 427 27.22 10.26 17.39
N LEU A 428 27.62 9.08 16.97
CA LEU A 428 28.02 7.96 17.85
C LEU A 428 29.49 8.04 18.29
N GLU A 429 30.29 8.89 17.65
CA GLU A 429 31.70 9.03 17.98
C GLU A 429 31.87 9.46 19.45
N GLY A 430 32.72 8.75 20.18
CA GLY A 430 32.96 8.98 21.61
C GLY A 430 31.82 8.54 22.53
N LYS A 431 30.73 7.98 22.03
CA LYS A 431 29.62 7.44 22.82
C LYS A 431 29.72 5.92 22.97
N LYS A 432 29.17 5.41 24.06
CA LYS A 432 29.04 3.99 24.30
C LYS A 432 27.88 3.44 23.46
N PHE A 433 28.18 2.95 22.25
CA PHE A 433 27.20 2.31 21.37
C PHE A 433 27.36 0.78 21.45
N ILE A 434 26.33 0.10 21.97
CA ILE A 434 26.31 -1.34 22.22
C ILE A 434 25.54 -2.00 21.06
N TYR A 435 26.29 -2.57 20.11
CA TYR A 435 25.73 -3.21 18.91
C TYR A 435 26.27 -4.64 18.69
N ASP A 436 26.67 -5.28 19.79
CA ASP A 436 27.13 -6.66 19.77
C ASP A 436 26.09 -7.63 19.21
N TYR A 437 26.58 -8.72 18.65
CA TYR A 437 25.73 -9.83 18.20
C TYR A 437 25.22 -10.61 19.40
N VAL A 438 23.91 -10.68 19.54
CA VAL A 438 23.22 -11.44 20.58
C VAL A 438 22.11 -12.30 19.98
N GLY A 439 21.77 -13.40 20.65
CA GLY A 439 20.68 -14.28 20.22
C GLY A 439 19.69 -14.50 21.34
N ILE A 440 18.46 -14.06 21.13
CA ILE A 440 17.36 -14.23 22.13
C ILE A 440 16.62 -15.56 21.98
N HIS A 441 16.86 -16.32 20.91
CA HIS A 441 16.19 -17.58 20.60
C HIS A 441 16.60 -18.73 21.50
N ARG A 442 17.74 -18.63 22.22
CA ARG A 442 18.28 -19.62 23.15
C ARG A 442 18.57 -18.97 24.50
N PRO A 443 17.66 -19.03 25.47
CA PRO A 443 17.79 -18.29 26.72
C PRO A 443 19.08 -18.53 27.49
N LYS A 444 19.60 -19.77 27.54
CA LYS A 444 20.85 -20.09 28.22
C LYS A 444 22.07 -19.47 27.53
N ASP A 445 22.11 -19.56 26.19
CA ASP A 445 23.20 -18.98 25.40
C ASP A 445 23.18 -17.45 25.48
N PHE A 446 21.95 -16.86 25.51
CA PHE A 446 21.75 -15.43 25.72
C PHE A 446 22.35 -14.94 27.05
N VAL A 447 22.01 -15.62 28.15
CA VAL A 447 22.53 -15.26 29.48
C VAL A 447 24.06 -15.34 29.52
N HIS A 448 24.61 -16.44 29.01
CA HIS A 448 26.06 -16.63 28.96
C HIS A 448 26.73 -15.53 28.13
N LYS A 449 26.22 -15.26 26.93
CA LYS A 449 26.74 -14.21 26.04
C LYS A 449 26.70 -12.84 26.67
N MET A 450 25.57 -12.47 27.28
CA MET A 450 25.44 -11.17 27.94
C MET A 450 26.36 -11.05 29.17
N ALA A 451 26.46 -12.10 30.00
CA ALA A 451 27.24 -12.05 31.24
C ALA A 451 28.76 -12.10 31.01
N LYS A 452 29.22 -12.86 30.01
CA LYS A 452 30.67 -13.08 29.79
C LYS A 452 31.26 -12.19 28.72
N ASP A 453 30.49 -11.90 27.64
CA ASP A 453 31.05 -11.23 26.47
C ASP A 453 30.59 -9.77 26.34
N VAL A 454 29.31 -9.49 26.51
CA VAL A 454 28.75 -8.16 26.19
C VAL A 454 28.89 -7.20 27.37
N LEU A 455 28.23 -7.51 28.50
CA LEU A 455 28.17 -6.57 29.62
C LEU A 455 29.56 -6.20 30.17
N PRO A 456 30.55 -7.12 30.31
CA PRO A 456 31.85 -6.75 30.82
C PRO A 456 32.62 -5.75 29.97
N LYS A 457 32.33 -5.62 28.66
CA LYS A 457 32.97 -4.62 27.79
C LYS A 457 32.56 -3.19 28.14
N TYR A 458 31.33 -3.04 28.65
CA TYR A 458 30.70 -1.73 28.79
C TYR A 458 30.43 -1.35 30.26
N PHE A 459 30.16 -2.35 31.10
CA PHE A 459 29.75 -2.15 32.48
C PHE A 459 30.42 -3.15 33.41
N GLY A 460 30.98 -2.66 34.51
CA GLY A 460 31.56 -3.52 35.55
C GLY A 460 30.53 -3.93 36.61
N GLY A 461 30.83 -5.00 37.36
CA GLY A 461 30.12 -5.35 38.59
C GLY A 461 28.71 -5.92 38.40
N ILE A 462 28.42 -6.53 37.25
CA ILE A 462 27.15 -7.26 36.99
C ILE A 462 27.44 -8.76 37.01
N SER A 463 26.83 -9.46 37.97
CA SER A 463 26.99 -10.90 38.13
C SER A 463 26.12 -11.69 37.15
N GLU A 464 26.55 -12.91 36.78
CA GLU A 464 25.79 -13.80 35.92
C GLU A 464 24.39 -14.13 36.53
N ARG A 465 24.28 -14.18 37.85
CA ARG A 465 22.99 -14.36 38.54
C ARG A 465 22.04 -13.20 38.30
N GLU A 466 22.54 -11.97 38.28
CA GLU A 466 21.73 -10.78 37.96
C GLU A 466 21.31 -10.81 36.49
N VAL A 467 22.20 -11.22 35.58
CA VAL A 467 21.88 -11.39 34.15
C VAL A 467 20.81 -12.45 33.93
N GLN A 468 20.91 -13.58 34.65
CA GLN A 468 19.87 -14.63 34.59
C GLN A 468 18.51 -14.08 35.04
N ALA A 469 18.46 -13.39 36.19
CA ALA A 469 17.21 -12.80 36.70
C ALA A 469 16.64 -11.73 35.77
N ALA A 470 17.52 -10.97 35.07
CA ALA A 470 17.10 -10.01 34.07
C ALA A 470 16.56 -10.65 32.80
N ALA A 471 17.20 -11.75 32.36
CA ALA A 471 16.72 -12.52 31.23
C ALA A 471 15.34 -13.16 31.50
N ASP A 472 15.17 -13.77 32.67
CA ASP A 472 13.89 -14.36 33.07
C ASP A 472 12.76 -13.33 33.06
N ALA A 473 13.04 -12.12 33.59
CA ALA A 473 12.09 -11.01 33.56
C ALA A 473 11.79 -10.54 32.13
N ALA A 474 12.81 -10.49 31.26
CA ALA A 474 12.67 -10.07 29.87
C ALA A 474 11.81 -11.01 29.03
N TYR A 475 12.04 -12.32 29.15
CA TYR A 475 11.22 -13.33 28.46
C TYR A 475 9.78 -13.32 28.97
N ALA A 476 9.57 -13.21 30.29
CA ALA A 476 8.22 -13.12 30.85
C ALA A 476 7.46 -11.88 30.38
N GLU A 477 8.13 -10.71 30.32
CA GLU A 477 7.50 -9.47 29.84
C GLU A 477 7.19 -9.53 28.34
N TYR A 478 8.08 -10.10 27.53
CA TYR A 478 7.82 -10.32 26.10
C TYR A 478 6.59 -11.19 25.87
N GLU A 479 6.50 -12.33 26.54
CA GLU A 479 5.33 -13.22 26.42
C GLU A 479 4.04 -12.56 26.90
N ALA A 480 4.09 -11.81 28.00
CA ALA A 480 2.94 -11.05 28.50
C ALA A 480 2.48 -9.98 27.50
N HIS A 481 3.43 -9.29 26.86
CA HIS A 481 3.14 -8.28 25.83
C HIS A 481 2.47 -8.90 24.60
N MET A 482 3.03 -9.99 24.07
CA MET A 482 2.45 -10.71 22.93
C MET A 482 1.08 -11.31 23.26
N ALA A 483 0.88 -11.79 24.49
CA ALA A 483 -0.42 -12.25 24.95
C ALA A 483 -1.48 -11.14 24.96
N LYS A 484 -1.12 -9.92 25.45
CA LYS A 484 -2.02 -8.75 25.40
C LYS A 484 -2.46 -8.43 23.97
N ILE A 485 -1.54 -8.47 22.99
CA ILE A 485 -1.86 -8.24 21.57
C ILE A 485 -2.84 -9.30 21.04
N ARG A 486 -2.59 -10.58 21.33
CA ARG A 486 -3.47 -11.70 20.91
C ARG A 486 -4.87 -11.61 21.53
N VAL A 487 -4.95 -11.29 22.81
CA VAL A 487 -6.23 -11.11 23.52
C VAL A 487 -7.00 -9.94 22.91
N LYS A 488 -6.33 -8.78 22.76
CA LYS A 488 -6.98 -7.60 22.18
C LYS A 488 -7.42 -7.82 20.73
N GLY A 489 -6.61 -8.52 19.93
CA GLY A 489 -6.98 -8.92 18.57
C GLY A 489 -8.25 -9.78 18.55
N SER A 490 -8.37 -10.73 19.48
CA SER A 490 -9.60 -11.55 19.62
C SER A 490 -10.80 -10.71 20.02
N GLU A 491 -10.67 -9.80 20.98
CA GLU A 491 -11.74 -8.89 21.39
C GLU A 491 -12.24 -8.02 20.23
N ILE A 492 -11.31 -7.49 19.42
CA ILE A 492 -11.65 -6.69 18.23
C ILE A 492 -12.39 -7.53 17.18
N ILE A 493 -11.95 -8.77 16.93
CA ILE A 493 -12.61 -9.69 16.00
C ILE A 493 -14.05 -9.97 16.46
N ASP A 494 -14.24 -10.31 17.74
CA ASP A 494 -15.56 -10.63 18.29
C ASP A 494 -16.49 -9.41 18.28
N GLU A 495 -15.97 -8.23 18.60
CA GLU A 495 -16.73 -6.98 18.54
C GLU A 495 -17.12 -6.60 17.11
N ALA A 496 -16.19 -6.72 16.16
CA ALA A 496 -16.46 -6.47 14.75
C ALA A 496 -17.58 -7.38 14.22
N ARG A 497 -17.55 -8.66 14.58
CA ARG A 497 -18.60 -9.64 14.25
C ARG A 497 -19.95 -9.29 14.83
N ARG A 498 -19.97 -8.85 16.11
CA ARG A 498 -21.23 -8.38 16.73
C ARG A 498 -21.81 -7.15 16.03
N GLN A 499 -20.96 -6.29 15.49
CA GLN A 499 -21.36 -5.09 14.75
C GLN A 499 -21.62 -5.36 13.25
N GLY A 500 -21.45 -6.58 12.76
CA GLY A 500 -21.57 -6.92 11.33
C GLY A 500 -20.53 -6.22 10.45
N LYS A 501 -19.35 -5.89 11.01
CA LYS A 501 -18.26 -5.22 10.29
C LYS A 501 -17.30 -6.22 9.69
N ARG A 502 -16.75 -5.89 8.52
CA ARG A 502 -15.62 -6.61 7.94
C ARG A 502 -14.38 -6.47 8.80
N ILE A 503 -13.51 -7.47 8.75
CA ILE A 503 -12.24 -7.49 9.47
C ILE A 503 -11.12 -7.49 8.44
N ILE A 504 -10.24 -6.52 8.53
CA ILE A 504 -9.04 -6.44 7.70
C ILE A 504 -7.82 -6.79 8.56
N VAL A 505 -7.10 -7.83 8.14
CA VAL A 505 -5.76 -8.12 8.65
C VAL A 505 -4.80 -7.20 7.90
N LEU A 506 -4.42 -6.09 8.54
CA LEU A 506 -3.38 -5.21 8.00
C LEU A 506 -2.03 -5.83 8.33
N ALA A 507 -1.56 -6.67 7.42
CA ALA A 507 -0.44 -7.54 7.63
C ALA A 507 0.87 -6.88 7.18
N GLY A 508 1.90 -7.06 7.98
CA GLY A 508 3.20 -6.47 7.69
C GLY A 508 4.29 -7.01 8.60
N ARG A 509 4.99 -6.09 9.23
CA ARG A 509 6.05 -6.37 10.19
C ARG A 509 5.83 -5.51 11.44
N PRO A 510 6.42 -5.85 12.58
CA PRO A 510 6.18 -5.10 13.82
C PRO A 510 6.38 -3.58 13.69
N TYR A 511 7.38 -3.16 12.93
CA TYR A 511 7.68 -1.73 12.72
C TYR A 511 6.72 -1.00 11.75
N HIS A 512 5.76 -1.71 11.12
CA HIS A 512 4.69 -1.05 10.38
C HIS A 512 3.66 -0.38 11.31
N VAL A 513 3.74 -0.60 12.62
CA VAL A 513 2.98 0.13 13.64
C VAL A 513 3.47 1.58 13.78
N ASP A 514 4.70 1.88 13.34
CA ASP A 514 5.26 3.23 13.33
C ASP A 514 4.37 4.18 12.50
N PRO A 515 3.92 5.32 13.05
CA PRO A 515 3.01 6.23 12.35
C PRO A 515 3.63 6.89 11.11
N GLU A 516 4.96 7.07 11.05
CA GLU A 516 5.62 7.59 9.86
C GLU A 516 5.78 6.50 8.78
N VAL A 517 5.90 5.24 9.16
CA VAL A 517 5.95 4.09 8.23
C VAL A 517 4.54 3.76 7.72
N ASN A 518 3.56 3.71 8.60
CA ASN A 518 2.17 3.36 8.27
C ASN A 518 1.43 4.47 7.51
N HIS A 519 1.83 5.73 7.70
CA HIS A 519 1.15 6.90 7.12
C HIS A 519 -0.34 7.04 7.45
N GLY A 520 -0.88 6.31 8.43
CA GLY A 520 -2.30 6.33 8.83
C GLY A 520 -3.19 5.42 7.96
N ILE A 521 -2.63 4.38 7.34
CA ILE A 521 -3.38 3.40 6.53
C ILE A 521 -4.40 2.63 7.41
N ASP A 522 -4.05 2.32 8.65
CA ASP A 522 -4.96 1.74 9.62
C ASP A 522 -6.23 2.57 9.83
N HIS A 523 -6.08 3.90 9.96
CA HIS A 523 -7.21 4.82 10.06
C HIS A 523 -7.99 4.96 8.74
N LEU A 524 -7.34 4.80 7.57
CA LEU A 524 -8.06 4.74 6.31
C LEU A 524 -8.99 3.53 6.25
N ILE A 525 -8.53 2.37 6.71
CA ILE A 525 -9.33 1.14 6.75
C ILE A 525 -10.51 1.28 7.72
N THR A 526 -10.27 1.78 8.94
CA THR A 526 -11.37 1.98 9.91
C THR A 526 -12.40 3.01 9.44
N ARG A 527 -11.97 3.99 8.67
CA ARG A 527 -12.84 4.99 8.02
C ARG A 527 -13.81 4.37 7.01
N HIS A 528 -13.42 3.28 6.37
CA HIS A 528 -14.30 2.48 5.51
C HIS A 528 -15.23 1.53 6.31
N GLY A 529 -15.26 1.64 7.63
CA GLY A 529 -16.16 0.87 8.48
C GLY A 529 -15.66 -0.52 8.87
N ALA A 530 -14.43 -0.89 8.50
CA ALA A 530 -13.85 -2.18 8.86
C ALA A 530 -13.05 -2.11 10.17
N ALA A 531 -12.93 -3.26 10.84
CA ALA A 531 -11.99 -3.44 11.96
C ALA A 531 -10.60 -3.78 11.43
N VAL A 532 -9.56 -3.39 12.19
CA VAL A 532 -8.17 -3.66 11.84
C VAL A 532 -7.52 -4.54 12.90
N VAL A 533 -6.99 -5.68 12.47
CA VAL A 533 -6.13 -6.57 13.29
C VAL A 533 -4.79 -6.78 12.59
N THR A 534 -3.83 -7.39 13.28
CA THR A 534 -2.48 -7.63 12.77
C THR A 534 -2.17 -9.12 12.65
N GLU A 535 -1.17 -9.47 11.83
CA GLU A 535 -0.74 -10.84 11.61
C GLU A 535 -0.33 -11.55 12.91
N ASP A 536 0.35 -10.87 13.82
CA ASP A 536 0.81 -11.42 15.10
C ASP A 536 -0.31 -11.69 16.11
N SER A 537 -1.50 -11.15 15.88
CA SER A 537 -2.67 -11.43 16.73
C SER A 537 -3.41 -12.72 16.37
N ILE A 538 -3.15 -13.29 15.18
CA ILE A 538 -3.88 -14.44 14.64
C ILE A 538 -2.98 -15.56 14.10
N SER A 539 -1.70 -15.32 13.87
CA SER A 539 -0.78 -16.30 13.27
C SER A 539 -0.68 -17.61 14.07
N ASN A 540 -0.80 -17.54 15.40
CA ASN A 540 -0.78 -18.68 16.29
C ASN A 540 -2.02 -19.57 16.19
N ARG A 541 -3.02 -19.21 15.39
CA ARG A 541 -4.24 -20.02 15.13
C ARG A 541 -4.04 -21.03 14.00
N VAL A 542 -2.88 -21.02 13.38
CA VAL A 542 -2.50 -21.93 12.29
C VAL A 542 -1.25 -22.69 12.68
N GLN A 543 -1.24 -23.97 12.39
CA GLN A 543 -0.03 -24.79 12.50
C GLN A 543 0.86 -24.59 11.27
N LYS A 544 2.16 -24.89 11.40
CA LYS A 544 3.10 -24.89 10.27
C LYS A 544 2.54 -25.73 9.10
N PHE A 545 2.62 -25.18 7.91
CA PHE A 545 2.17 -25.81 6.65
C PHE A 545 3.24 -25.64 5.57
N PRO A 546 3.22 -26.47 4.50
CA PRO A 546 4.13 -26.33 3.38
C PRO A 546 3.93 -25.01 2.63
N THR A 547 5.02 -24.41 2.19
CA THR A 547 5.07 -23.21 1.32
C THR A 547 5.87 -23.53 0.05
N SER A 548 5.60 -22.81 -1.04
CA SER A 548 6.30 -23.00 -2.32
C SER A 548 7.78 -22.54 -2.23
N VAL A 549 8.08 -21.66 -1.28
CA VAL A 549 9.43 -21.17 -0.98
C VAL A 549 9.88 -21.58 0.42
N LEU A 550 11.20 -21.60 0.66
CA LEU A 550 11.74 -21.86 2.00
C LEU A 550 11.27 -20.78 2.98
N ASN A 551 10.48 -21.19 3.97
CA ASN A 551 9.89 -20.31 4.98
C ASN A 551 10.86 -20.08 6.14
N GLN A 552 11.82 -19.16 5.97
CA GLN A 552 12.94 -18.98 6.89
C GLN A 552 12.93 -17.67 7.68
N TRP A 553 11.97 -16.76 7.45
CA TRP A 553 11.95 -15.43 8.06
C TRP A 553 10.80 -15.34 9.08
N THR A 554 11.09 -15.02 10.34
CA THR A 554 10.08 -14.99 11.42
C THR A 554 8.85 -14.16 11.07
N TYR A 555 9.04 -12.91 10.66
CA TYR A 555 7.91 -12.02 10.38
C TYR A 555 7.10 -12.44 9.15
N HIS A 556 7.74 -13.10 8.18
CA HIS A 556 7.05 -13.59 6.98
C HIS A 556 6.33 -14.90 7.23
N SER A 557 6.85 -15.75 8.11
CA SER A 557 6.13 -16.95 8.58
C SER A 557 4.80 -16.59 9.23
N ARG A 558 4.75 -15.51 10.03
CA ARG A 558 3.50 -14.96 10.58
C ARG A 558 2.55 -14.48 9.49
N LEU A 559 3.10 -13.81 8.47
CA LEU A 559 2.32 -13.30 7.33
C LEU A 559 1.62 -14.43 6.59
N TYR A 560 2.35 -15.51 6.28
CA TYR A 560 1.81 -16.70 5.63
C TYR A 560 0.75 -17.39 6.51
N ALA A 561 1.01 -17.53 7.80
CA ALA A 561 0.05 -18.10 8.75
C ALA A 561 -1.23 -17.25 8.83
N ALA A 562 -1.10 -15.91 8.85
CA ALA A 562 -2.24 -15.01 8.84
C ALA A 562 -3.03 -15.10 7.53
N ALA A 563 -2.35 -15.17 6.38
CA ALA A 563 -2.99 -15.38 5.08
C ALA A 563 -3.76 -16.71 5.06
N LYS A 564 -3.14 -17.79 5.53
CA LYS A 564 -3.80 -19.11 5.63
C LYS A 564 -5.00 -19.08 6.58
N TYR A 565 -4.91 -18.37 7.70
CA TYR A 565 -6.06 -18.19 8.59
C TYR A 565 -7.20 -17.45 7.93
N CYS A 566 -6.91 -16.36 7.18
CA CYS A 566 -7.93 -15.60 6.44
C CYS A 566 -8.71 -16.46 5.46
N THR A 567 -8.10 -17.48 4.82
CA THR A 567 -8.81 -18.36 3.89
C THR A 567 -9.88 -19.21 4.58
N THR A 568 -9.80 -19.38 5.88
CA THR A 568 -10.79 -20.13 6.68
C THR A 568 -11.92 -19.25 7.21
N GLN A 569 -11.83 -17.93 7.05
CA GLN A 569 -12.78 -16.95 7.60
C GLN A 569 -13.50 -16.19 6.48
N LYS A 570 -14.84 -16.20 6.47
CA LYS A 570 -15.62 -15.50 5.43
C LYS A 570 -15.54 -13.97 5.55
N ASP A 571 -15.55 -13.47 6.78
CA ASP A 571 -15.65 -12.06 7.17
C ASP A 571 -14.30 -11.34 7.32
N MET A 572 -13.19 -12.03 7.00
CA MET A 572 -11.83 -11.55 7.21
C MET A 572 -11.04 -11.58 5.90
N ASP A 573 -10.42 -10.45 5.55
CA ASP A 573 -9.58 -10.32 4.37
C ASP A 573 -8.23 -9.70 4.75
N LEU A 574 -7.18 -9.95 3.93
CA LEU A 574 -5.83 -9.51 4.23
C LEU A 574 -5.37 -8.40 3.27
N VAL A 575 -4.80 -7.36 3.85
CA VAL A 575 -4.12 -6.27 3.14
C VAL A 575 -2.65 -6.28 3.57
N GLN A 576 -1.75 -6.52 2.63
CA GLN A 576 -0.31 -6.59 2.91
C GLN A 576 0.37 -5.24 2.71
N LEU A 577 1.09 -4.77 3.75
CA LEU A 577 2.01 -3.64 3.65
C LEU A 577 3.38 -4.13 3.17
N VAL A 578 3.91 -3.51 2.13
CA VAL A 578 5.20 -3.85 1.53
C VAL A 578 6.06 -2.61 1.34
N SER A 579 7.37 -2.74 1.54
CA SER A 579 8.32 -1.65 1.29
C SER A 579 8.88 -1.74 -0.13
N PHE A 580 8.91 -0.63 -0.84
CA PHE A 580 9.59 -0.55 -2.13
C PHE A 580 11.09 -0.87 -1.94
N GLY A 581 11.65 -1.64 -2.86
CA GLY A 581 13.06 -2.05 -2.77
C GLY A 581 13.37 -3.14 -1.74
N CYS A 582 12.38 -3.67 -0.99
CA CYS A 582 12.59 -4.79 -0.10
C CYS A 582 12.70 -6.11 -0.89
N GLY A 583 13.91 -6.69 -0.98
CA GLY A 583 14.13 -7.95 -1.68
C GLY A 583 13.38 -9.13 -1.07
N VAL A 584 13.12 -9.12 0.24
CA VAL A 584 12.34 -10.18 0.89
C VAL A 584 10.86 -10.08 0.52
N ASP A 585 10.30 -8.86 0.40
CA ASP A 585 8.92 -8.67 -0.06
C ASP A 585 8.71 -9.16 -1.49
N ALA A 586 9.73 -9.09 -2.35
CA ALA A 586 9.62 -9.59 -3.71
C ALA A 586 9.27 -11.10 -3.78
N ILE A 587 9.65 -11.87 -2.75
CA ILE A 587 9.33 -13.29 -2.63
C ILE A 587 8.02 -13.48 -1.84
N THR A 588 7.91 -12.79 -0.70
CA THR A 588 6.80 -13.02 0.24
C THR A 588 5.46 -12.53 -0.27
N THR A 589 5.43 -11.56 -1.17
CA THR A 589 4.18 -11.11 -1.81
C THR A 589 3.59 -12.17 -2.73
N ASP A 590 4.44 -12.92 -3.43
CA ASP A 590 3.96 -13.96 -4.35
C ASP A 590 3.41 -15.15 -3.57
N GLU A 591 4.12 -15.62 -2.55
CA GLU A 591 3.65 -16.69 -1.66
C GLU A 591 2.33 -16.31 -0.94
N THR A 592 2.26 -15.09 -0.38
CA THR A 592 1.02 -14.62 0.29
C THR A 592 -0.15 -14.57 -0.68
N ARG A 593 0.09 -14.13 -1.92
CA ARG A 593 -0.92 -14.08 -2.98
C ARG A 593 -1.42 -15.48 -3.31
N GLU A 594 -0.51 -16.42 -3.53
CA GLU A 594 -0.83 -17.81 -3.85
C GLU A 594 -1.71 -18.43 -2.76
N ILE A 595 -1.30 -18.33 -1.49
CA ILE A 595 -2.09 -18.82 -0.35
C ILE A 595 -3.52 -18.25 -0.34
N LEU A 596 -3.66 -16.94 -0.55
CA LEU A 596 -4.98 -16.27 -0.53
C LEU A 596 -5.83 -16.67 -1.73
N GLN A 597 -5.26 -16.69 -2.94
CA GLN A 597 -5.97 -17.02 -4.17
C GLN A 597 -6.44 -18.49 -4.18
N GLU A 598 -5.61 -19.44 -3.76
CA GLU A 598 -6.02 -20.83 -3.59
C GLU A 598 -7.20 -20.98 -2.61
N GLY A 599 -7.26 -20.11 -1.59
CA GLY A 599 -8.36 -20.04 -0.65
C GLY A 599 -9.56 -19.18 -1.10
N GLY A 600 -9.60 -18.74 -2.37
CA GLY A 600 -10.69 -17.91 -2.91
C GLY A 600 -10.76 -16.49 -2.34
N LYS A 601 -9.65 -15.95 -1.82
CA LYS A 601 -9.57 -14.61 -1.26
C LYS A 601 -8.88 -13.63 -2.22
N LEU A 602 -9.30 -12.36 -2.17
CA LEU A 602 -8.62 -11.29 -2.88
C LEU A 602 -7.27 -10.98 -2.22
N TYR A 603 -6.24 -10.78 -3.04
CA TYR A 603 -4.95 -10.27 -2.57
C TYR A 603 -4.84 -8.77 -2.80
N THR A 604 -4.60 -8.02 -1.75
CA THR A 604 -4.39 -6.57 -1.82
C THR A 604 -3.06 -6.19 -1.20
N GLN A 605 -2.22 -5.54 -2.00
CA GLN A 605 -0.89 -5.06 -1.61
C GLN A 605 -0.87 -3.54 -1.59
N LEU A 606 -0.38 -2.95 -0.50
CA LEU A 606 -0.14 -1.52 -0.36
C LEU A 606 1.36 -1.25 -0.23
N LYS A 607 1.89 -0.46 -1.15
CA LYS A 607 3.30 -0.04 -1.10
C LYS A 607 3.45 1.16 -0.18
N ILE A 608 4.37 1.05 0.77
CA ILE A 608 4.74 2.09 1.71
C ILE A 608 6.20 2.50 1.49
N ASP A 609 6.45 3.80 1.52
CA ASP A 609 7.76 4.39 1.29
C ASP A 609 7.88 5.75 2.00
N GLU A 610 9.00 6.45 1.78
CA GLU A 610 9.27 7.81 2.29
C GLU A 610 8.18 8.81 1.89
N ILE A 611 7.61 8.62 0.69
CA ILE A 611 6.51 9.40 0.15
C ILE A 611 5.40 8.43 -0.22
N THR A 612 4.34 8.41 0.58
CA THR A 612 3.18 7.57 0.28
C THR A 612 2.05 8.43 -0.28
N ASN A 613 1.59 8.08 -1.47
CA ASN A 613 0.40 8.66 -2.04
C ASN A 613 -0.85 8.02 -1.41
N LEU A 614 -1.37 8.63 -0.36
CA LEU A 614 -2.57 8.15 0.32
C LEU A 614 -3.81 8.14 -0.59
N GLY A 615 -3.85 8.96 -1.64
CA GLY A 615 -4.91 8.91 -2.65
C GLY A 615 -4.94 7.56 -3.36
N ALA A 616 -3.79 7.07 -3.84
CA ALA A 616 -3.67 5.76 -4.47
C ALA A 616 -4.00 4.62 -3.48
N VAL A 617 -3.52 4.73 -2.24
CA VAL A 617 -3.86 3.76 -1.17
C VAL A 617 -5.36 3.71 -0.93
N ASN A 618 -6.02 4.87 -0.82
CA ASN A 618 -7.47 4.95 -0.62
C ASN A 618 -8.25 4.33 -1.79
N ILE A 619 -7.82 4.57 -3.03
CA ILE A 619 -8.43 3.96 -4.22
C ILE A 619 -8.30 2.43 -4.17
N ARG A 620 -7.13 1.89 -3.80
CA ARG A 620 -6.93 0.45 -3.66
C ARG A 620 -7.82 -0.17 -2.59
N LEU A 621 -7.94 0.49 -1.43
CA LEU A 621 -8.84 0.04 -0.36
C LEU A 621 -10.31 0.09 -0.80
N ARG A 622 -10.75 1.18 -1.44
CA ARG A 622 -12.11 1.30 -1.98
C ARG A 622 -12.40 0.25 -3.06
N SER A 623 -11.40 -0.05 -3.91
CA SER A 623 -11.51 -1.12 -4.91
C SER A 623 -11.66 -2.50 -4.26
N LEU A 624 -10.90 -2.76 -3.20
CA LEU A 624 -11.03 -3.99 -2.42
C LEU A 624 -12.43 -4.09 -1.81
N PHE A 625 -12.87 -3.08 -1.06
CA PHE A 625 -14.19 -3.11 -0.40
C PHE A 625 -15.32 -3.28 -1.40
N ALA A 626 -15.27 -2.58 -2.54
CA ALA A 626 -16.29 -2.70 -3.58
C ALA A 626 -16.30 -4.10 -4.23
N ALA A 627 -15.15 -4.71 -4.47
CA ALA A 627 -15.07 -6.08 -4.98
C ALA A 627 -15.58 -7.12 -3.96
N LEU A 628 -15.33 -6.88 -2.67
CA LEU A 628 -15.85 -7.72 -1.60
C LEU A 628 -17.38 -7.61 -1.48
N ASP A 629 -17.92 -6.40 -1.58
CA ASP A 629 -19.37 -6.16 -1.54
C ASP A 629 -20.08 -6.83 -2.72
N GLU A 630 -19.52 -6.71 -3.93
CA GLU A 630 -20.09 -7.36 -5.12
C GLU A 630 -20.04 -8.89 -5.02
N ARG A 631 -18.94 -9.44 -4.50
CA ARG A 631 -18.84 -10.89 -4.27
C ARG A 631 -19.91 -11.38 -3.30
N ASP A 632 -20.19 -10.61 -2.24
CA ASP A 632 -21.21 -10.97 -1.26
C ASP A 632 -22.63 -10.84 -1.87
N GLU A 633 -22.89 -9.81 -2.72
CA GLU A 633 -24.16 -9.69 -3.45
C GLU A 633 -24.39 -10.88 -4.39
N VAL A 634 -23.37 -11.25 -5.20
CA VAL A 634 -23.47 -12.41 -6.12
C VAL A 634 -23.66 -13.72 -5.34
N ALA A 635 -23.00 -13.88 -4.20
CA ALA A 635 -23.18 -15.07 -3.35
C ALA A 635 -24.60 -15.14 -2.76
N ALA A 636 -25.19 -14.02 -2.38
CA ALA A 636 -26.56 -13.93 -1.88
C ALA A 636 -27.57 -14.27 -2.99
N GLU A 637 -27.41 -13.70 -4.20
CA GLU A 637 -28.26 -14.00 -5.36
C GLU A 637 -28.23 -15.49 -5.79
N LYS A 638 -27.09 -16.18 -5.63
CA LYS A 638 -26.98 -17.63 -5.91
C LYS A 638 -27.61 -18.51 -4.82
N ALA A 639 -27.82 -17.97 -3.63
CA ALA A 639 -28.39 -18.69 -2.50
C ALA A 639 -29.92 -18.58 -2.41
N GLU A 640 -30.52 -17.56 -3.07
CA GLU A 640 -31.95 -17.41 -3.33
C GLU A 640 -32.39 -18.23 -4.56
#